data_fb0eb6df397abe59819d7db282b2f154
#
_entry.id   fb0eb6df397abe59819d7db282b2f154
#
_cell.length_a   1.000
_cell.length_b   1.000
_cell.length_c   1.000
_cell.angle_alpha   90.00
_cell.angle_beta   90.00
_cell.angle_gamma   90.00
#
_symmetry.space_group_name_H-M   'P 1'
#
loop_
_entity.id
_entity.type
_entity.pdbx_description
1 polymer ?
#
loop_
_entity_poly.entity_id
_entity_poly.type
_entity_poly.pdbx_seq_one_letter_code
_entity_poly.pdbx_strand_id
1 'polypeptide(L)'
;MGRIQHLILWDVSLLPAVLVVCCVAERQYFRQSNSSTWEQARIHCQACYKEMVSLTPDNIQQLVQNLTSSYWIGLRKTMNNGSFPWSRWSNGDPLTFQNWYPGRPILSKPKNPVNIFNNYYSIRANDCGCCCTNNSKPTSVPPVTTSYGNSTDDLFTENVNVAASSTMTPAVTTKVTKMTSVMTRGSTFFTGVTGGINGTNMTSGTNGTNETETDVYIEEPCIAMLSFGLWFDKICSELLPYICYEDRFYGNATMTNKTLHNATLSWTRGPGDISGYRVEVKSTDYNLTLNHSSLNQTYDLSNLTAGTQYRVQVFPIKCGRDLNPQNVSFYTKPGVIQKLNVTNVSETSISLSWLAPEGNRDLYNIQVRGEPDLKMTTRTESALVKGLIPGGSYTFEVNAEVEDKSIEGDRRDTSSYTKPGKVSNLKQSALTKDSVNFQWEKPTGNTSGYRVHAWREENNNMYDIFWNNVTNTSLTVGNQPSGAKIWLSVVALVPDGSVEGERSIAMGLTTPGKVTDLLLVITANTIKATWTPPQGNYEAFSVQLNLTASNEEVKTENTSASQLSFTSLKAGVEYAVTVTTVNGYLKSDPETIRNFTLPLPPQSAKIDFSNGSHVTLSWKAPTESQGVQITYLVKYFAEFWNDTQTSETYATNYTFHELHAGTNYNFEVRVKAGTQESKPTQTSHTTSATVRVRTVTMACSSSEPSICENSVKQTEVLNNLKSHFRKWFSKMENETWVDKVFWELQWREA
;
A
#
# COMPACT_ATOMS: atom_id res chain seq x y z
N MET A 1 29.86 25.79 22.43
CA MET A 1 29.58 27.13 21.83
C MET A 1 29.10 26.90 20.42
N GLY A 2 27.86 27.29 20.11
CA GLY A 2 27.27 27.12 18.80
C GLY A 2 25.75 27.27 18.92
N ARG A 3 25.27 28.51 18.94
CA ARG A 3 23.86 28.86 18.97
C ARG A 3 23.21 28.49 17.66
N ILE A 4 22.11 27.71 17.69
CA ILE A 4 21.18 27.53 16.60
C ILE A 4 20.06 28.56 16.82
N GLN A 5 19.99 29.52 15.91
CA GLN A 5 18.89 30.49 15.84
C GLN A 5 17.68 29.80 15.21
N HIS A 6 16.57 29.82 15.91
CA HIS A 6 15.25 29.48 15.37
C HIS A 6 14.80 30.60 14.42
N LEU A 7 14.67 30.27 13.14
CA LEU A 7 13.89 31.05 12.17
C LEU A 7 12.42 30.63 12.31
N ILE A 8 11.59 31.52 12.86
CA ILE A 8 10.15 31.42 12.83
C ILE A 8 9.71 31.92 11.46
N LEU A 9 9.33 31.02 10.57
CA LEU A 9 8.59 31.33 9.36
C LEU A 9 7.12 31.55 9.74
N TRP A 10 6.64 32.78 9.57
CA TRP A 10 5.23 33.11 9.60
C TRP A 10 4.57 32.54 8.36
N ASP A 11 3.68 31.60 8.59
CA ASP A 11 2.75 31.09 7.59
C ASP A 11 1.73 32.20 7.29
N VAL A 12 1.89 32.86 6.14
CA VAL A 12 0.88 33.76 5.60
C VAL A 12 -0.20 32.87 5.00
N SER A 13 -1.21 32.61 5.81
CA SER A 13 -2.45 31.99 5.35
C SER A 13 -3.05 32.85 4.22
N LEU A 14 -3.00 32.36 3.01
CA LEU A 14 -3.74 32.84 1.85
C LEU A 14 -5.25 32.74 2.18
N LEU A 15 -5.82 33.83 2.68
CA LEU A 15 -7.25 34.05 2.60
C LEU A 15 -7.63 34.04 1.11
N PRO A 16 -8.63 33.24 0.68
CA PRO A 16 -9.15 33.37 -0.66
C PRO A 16 -9.71 34.78 -0.79
N ALA A 17 -9.15 35.55 -1.70
CA ALA A 17 -9.73 36.78 -2.15
C ALA A 17 -11.12 36.43 -2.70
N VAL A 18 -12.15 36.66 -1.90
CA VAL A 18 -13.52 36.66 -2.38
C VAL A 18 -13.61 37.83 -3.33
N LEU A 19 -13.45 37.59 -4.60
CA LEU A 19 -13.83 38.49 -5.67
C LEU A 19 -15.34 38.69 -5.48
N VAL A 20 -15.71 39.78 -4.80
CA VAL A 20 -17.07 40.32 -4.87
C VAL A 20 -17.24 40.82 -6.29
N VAL A 21 -17.65 39.93 -7.19
CA VAL A 21 -18.19 40.31 -8.48
C VAL A 21 -19.48 41.04 -8.15
N CYS A 22 -19.46 42.36 -8.21
CA CYS A 22 -20.69 43.14 -8.26
C CYS A 22 -21.49 42.60 -9.45
N CYS A 23 -22.50 41.80 -9.16
CA CYS A 23 -23.46 41.35 -10.15
C CYS A 23 -24.26 42.56 -10.61
N VAL A 24 -23.74 43.31 -11.55
CA VAL A 24 -24.57 44.20 -12.35
C VAL A 24 -25.53 43.28 -13.09
N ALA A 25 -26.80 43.34 -12.74
CA ALA A 25 -27.82 42.56 -13.41
C ALA A 25 -27.73 42.84 -14.92
N GLU A 26 -27.42 41.84 -15.70
CA GLU A 26 -27.32 41.94 -17.16
C GLU A 26 -28.68 42.39 -17.70
N ARG A 27 -28.79 43.63 -18.14
CA ARG A 27 -30.02 44.18 -18.70
C ARG A 27 -30.16 43.74 -20.14
N GLN A 28 -31.35 43.26 -20.47
CA GLN A 28 -31.76 42.95 -21.85
C GLN A 28 -32.70 44.06 -22.33
N TYR A 29 -32.51 44.51 -23.58
CA TYR A 29 -33.24 45.62 -24.16
C TYR A 29 -34.12 45.11 -25.31
N PHE A 30 -35.40 45.57 -25.29
CA PHE A 30 -36.43 45.12 -26.22
C PHE A 30 -37.02 46.30 -26.92
N ARG A 31 -36.81 46.40 -28.23
CA ARG A 31 -37.40 47.44 -29.09
C ARG A 31 -38.81 47.00 -29.48
N GLN A 32 -39.76 47.89 -29.20
CA GLN A 32 -41.16 47.68 -29.57
C GLN A 32 -41.44 48.58 -30.78
N SER A 33 -41.81 47.95 -31.91
CA SER A 33 -42.11 48.63 -33.19
C SER A 33 -43.49 49.27 -33.22
N ASN A 34 -44.39 48.82 -32.36
CA ASN A 34 -45.74 49.41 -32.27
C ASN A 34 -45.65 50.78 -31.67
N SER A 35 -46.03 51.80 -32.43
CA SER A 35 -46.05 53.16 -31.95
C SER A 35 -47.13 53.37 -30.90
N SER A 36 -46.76 54.01 -29.78
CA SER A 36 -47.64 54.24 -28.63
C SER A 36 -47.30 55.61 -28.02
N THR A 37 -48.24 56.18 -27.25
CA THR A 37 -47.93 57.34 -26.40
C THR A 37 -46.93 56.95 -25.34
N TRP A 38 -46.19 57.88 -24.78
CA TRP A 38 -45.19 57.58 -23.76
C TRP A 38 -45.78 56.83 -22.55
N GLU A 39 -46.99 57.21 -22.09
CA GLU A 39 -47.63 56.58 -20.94
C GLU A 39 -48.08 55.13 -21.29
N GLN A 40 -48.66 54.91 -22.47
CA GLN A 40 -49.00 53.56 -22.93
C GLN A 40 -47.76 52.66 -23.09
N ALA A 41 -46.70 53.24 -23.63
CA ALA A 41 -45.42 52.58 -23.75
C ALA A 41 -44.87 52.13 -22.39
N ARG A 42 -44.95 53.03 -21.39
CA ARG A 42 -44.51 52.73 -20.02
C ARG A 42 -45.37 51.65 -19.38
N ILE A 43 -46.69 51.76 -19.45
CA ILE A 43 -47.60 50.72 -18.92
C ILE A 43 -47.27 49.36 -19.56
N HIS A 44 -47.06 49.31 -20.85
CA HIS A 44 -46.69 48.06 -21.54
C HIS A 44 -45.31 47.53 -21.07
N CYS A 45 -44.31 48.43 -20.94
CA CYS A 45 -42.99 48.04 -20.42
C CYS A 45 -43.09 47.51 -18.98
N GLN A 46 -43.91 48.11 -18.13
CA GLN A 46 -44.08 47.64 -16.74
C GLN A 46 -44.83 46.30 -16.69
N ALA A 47 -45.83 46.10 -17.54
CA ALA A 47 -46.59 44.86 -17.58
C ALA A 47 -45.76 43.66 -18.13
N CYS A 48 -45.06 43.89 -19.25
CA CYS A 48 -44.42 42.79 -20.01
C CYS A 48 -42.88 42.70 -19.83
N TYR A 49 -42.28 43.71 -19.29
CA TYR A 49 -40.84 43.85 -18.99
C TYR A 49 -40.67 44.38 -17.57
N LYS A 50 -39.57 45.04 -17.30
CA LYS A 50 -39.35 45.70 -15.99
C LYS A 50 -39.76 47.16 -16.03
N GLU A 51 -39.30 47.91 -17.02
CA GLU A 51 -39.61 49.34 -17.18
C GLU A 51 -39.12 49.78 -18.57
N MET A 52 -39.40 51.05 -18.93
CA MET A 52 -38.76 51.71 -20.07
C MET A 52 -37.26 51.89 -19.84
N VAL A 53 -36.50 51.91 -20.92
CA VAL A 53 -35.02 51.95 -20.86
C VAL A 53 -34.53 53.23 -20.20
N SER A 54 -33.60 53.08 -19.26
CA SER A 54 -32.69 54.15 -18.77
C SER A 54 -31.37 54.08 -19.56
N LEU A 55 -30.91 55.24 -20.03
CA LEU A 55 -29.72 55.34 -20.84
C LEU A 55 -28.49 55.62 -19.97
N THR A 56 -27.38 54.93 -20.31
CA THR A 56 -26.06 55.10 -19.71
C THR A 56 -25.03 55.20 -20.84
N PRO A 57 -23.81 55.72 -20.60
CA PRO A 57 -22.74 55.72 -21.59
C PRO A 57 -22.45 54.32 -22.17
N ASP A 58 -22.62 53.28 -21.35
CA ASP A 58 -22.30 51.92 -21.72
C ASP A 58 -23.35 51.28 -22.63
N ASN A 59 -24.65 51.57 -22.44
CA ASN A 59 -25.72 50.90 -23.20
C ASN A 59 -26.16 51.68 -24.45
N ILE A 60 -25.87 52.96 -24.56
CA ILE A 60 -26.38 53.80 -25.66
C ILE A 60 -25.88 53.31 -27.02
N GLN A 61 -24.61 52.91 -27.13
CA GLN A 61 -24.03 52.41 -28.40
C GLN A 61 -24.71 51.12 -28.89
N GLN A 62 -25.06 50.24 -27.98
CA GLN A 62 -25.78 49.01 -28.28
C GLN A 62 -27.21 49.30 -28.74
N LEU A 63 -27.86 50.32 -28.10
CA LEU A 63 -29.25 50.65 -28.37
C LEU A 63 -29.46 51.41 -29.69
N VAL A 64 -28.49 52.23 -30.15
CA VAL A 64 -28.62 52.96 -31.44
C VAL A 64 -28.31 52.09 -32.66
N GLN A 65 -27.71 50.92 -32.49
CA GLN A 65 -27.46 50.03 -33.63
C GLN A 65 -28.77 49.62 -34.31
N ASN A 66 -28.94 49.97 -35.62
CA ASN A 66 -30.09 49.61 -36.41
C ASN A 66 -31.40 50.32 -35.99
N LEU A 67 -31.37 51.50 -35.37
CA LEU A 67 -32.54 52.34 -35.19
C LEU A 67 -32.87 53.09 -36.48
N THR A 68 -34.12 53.02 -36.93
CA THR A 68 -34.57 53.71 -38.15
C THR A 68 -35.44 54.91 -37.89
N SER A 69 -35.85 55.11 -36.64
CA SER A 69 -36.72 56.21 -36.21
C SER A 69 -36.37 56.64 -34.77
N SER A 70 -37.07 57.60 -34.23
CA SER A 70 -36.98 57.98 -32.83
C SER A 70 -37.78 57.01 -31.96
N TYR A 71 -37.28 56.74 -30.73
CA TYR A 71 -37.87 55.79 -29.81
C TYR A 71 -38.09 56.46 -28.45
N TRP A 72 -39.25 56.24 -27.82
CA TRP A 72 -39.46 56.62 -26.44
C TRP A 72 -38.45 55.91 -25.51
N ILE A 73 -37.91 56.72 -24.56
CA ILE A 73 -37.03 56.25 -23.46
C ILE A 73 -37.69 56.58 -22.13
N GLY A 74 -37.22 56.00 -21.04
CA GLY A 74 -37.80 56.13 -19.70
C GLY A 74 -37.53 57.49 -19.01
N LEU A 75 -37.52 58.59 -19.74
CA LEU A 75 -37.31 59.90 -19.16
C LEU A 75 -38.48 60.82 -19.47
N ARG A 76 -39.02 61.45 -18.40
CA ARG A 76 -40.10 62.43 -18.44
C ARG A 76 -39.80 63.57 -17.46
N LYS A 77 -40.14 64.78 -17.79
CA LYS A 77 -40.09 65.93 -16.88
C LYS A 77 -41.10 65.76 -15.76
N THR A 78 -40.65 65.83 -14.49
CA THR A 78 -41.51 65.72 -13.32
C THR A 78 -41.73 67.16 -12.71
N MET A 79 -42.96 67.53 -12.49
CA MET A 79 -43.35 68.87 -11.93
C MET A 79 -43.39 68.89 -10.40
N ASN A 80 -42.74 67.97 -9.71
CA ASN A 80 -42.75 67.96 -8.25
C ASN A 80 -41.66 68.92 -7.70
N ASN A 81 -42.11 69.95 -7.11
CA ASN A 81 -41.46 70.91 -6.14
C ASN A 81 -39.94 70.76 -5.98
N GLY A 82 -39.19 71.17 -6.96
CA GLY A 82 -37.74 71.14 -6.80
C GLY A 82 -37.00 71.71 -7.99
N SER A 83 -35.82 72.26 -7.76
CA SER A 83 -34.98 73.01 -8.66
C SER A 83 -34.40 72.17 -9.88
N PHE A 84 -34.74 70.91 -10.00
CA PHE A 84 -34.22 70.05 -11.03
C PHE A 84 -35.31 69.20 -11.67
N PRO A 85 -35.90 69.61 -12.80
CA PRO A 85 -36.98 68.92 -13.48
C PRO A 85 -36.55 67.55 -14.12
N TRP A 86 -35.26 67.30 -14.24
CA TRP A 86 -34.70 66.09 -14.83
C TRP A 86 -33.76 65.39 -13.82
N SER A 87 -34.29 64.74 -12.83
CA SER A 87 -33.49 64.13 -11.77
C SER A 87 -33.43 62.60 -11.78
N ARG A 88 -34.48 62.00 -12.32
CA ARG A 88 -34.62 60.55 -12.30
C ARG A 88 -35.23 59.99 -13.57
N TRP A 89 -34.89 58.79 -13.91
CA TRP A 89 -35.54 57.93 -14.89
C TRP A 89 -36.88 57.43 -14.35
N SER A 90 -37.73 56.88 -15.27
CA SER A 90 -39.03 56.31 -14.89
C SER A 90 -38.94 55.08 -13.96
N ASN A 91 -37.80 54.40 -13.94
CA ASN A 91 -37.47 53.31 -13.03
C ASN A 91 -36.95 53.75 -11.67
N GLY A 92 -36.84 55.07 -11.46
CA GLY A 92 -36.32 55.66 -10.22
C GLY A 92 -34.78 55.88 -10.14
N ASP A 93 -34.03 55.37 -11.11
CA ASP A 93 -32.59 55.58 -11.19
C ASP A 93 -32.27 57.08 -11.31
N PRO A 94 -31.19 57.59 -10.67
CA PRO A 94 -30.77 58.97 -10.83
C PRO A 94 -30.31 59.21 -12.27
N LEU A 95 -30.58 60.43 -12.77
CA LEU A 95 -30.09 60.87 -14.08
C LEU A 95 -28.61 61.31 -13.96
N THR A 96 -27.70 60.34 -14.17
CA THR A 96 -26.24 60.54 -14.08
C THR A 96 -25.58 60.83 -15.42
N PHE A 97 -26.30 60.59 -16.51
CA PHE A 97 -25.84 60.78 -17.88
C PHE A 97 -26.88 61.53 -18.69
N GLN A 98 -26.44 62.47 -19.52
CA GLN A 98 -27.30 63.28 -20.39
C GLN A 98 -26.66 63.36 -21.79
N ASN A 99 -27.48 63.16 -22.82
CA ASN A 99 -27.05 63.14 -24.20
C ASN A 99 -28.05 63.91 -25.10
N TRP A 100 -28.28 65.20 -24.73
CA TRP A 100 -29.24 66.04 -25.42
C TRP A 100 -28.83 66.41 -26.85
N TYR A 101 -29.79 66.53 -27.71
CA TYR A 101 -29.63 67.16 -29.00
C TYR A 101 -29.25 68.66 -28.80
N PRO A 102 -28.36 69.25 -29.59
CA PRO A 102 -27.98 70.66 -29.45
C PRO A 102 -29.18 71.60 -29.39
N GLY A 103 -29.31 72.41 -28.34
CA GLY A 103 -30.43 73.31 -28.07
C GLY A 103 -31.62 72.69 -27.31
N ARG A 104 -31.53 71.42 -26.93
CA ARG A 104 -32.55 70.70 -26.13
C ARG A 104 -32.07 70.35 -24.71
N PRO A 105 -32.98 70.16 -23.73
CA PRO A 105 -34.41 70.41 -23.79
C PRO A 105 -34.70 71.95 -23.81
N ILE A 106 -35.84 72.30 -24.39
CA ILE A 106 -36.22 73.77 -24.33
C ILE A 106 -36.68 74.08 -22.92
N LEU A 107 -35.83 74.77 -22.20
CA LEU A 107 -36.11 75.30 -20.88
C LEU A 107 -36.94 76.55 -21.10
N SER A 108 -38.02 76.79 -20.29
CA SER A 108 -38.87 77.98 -20.36
C SER A 108 -38.04 79.26 -20.66
N LYS A 109 -38.59 80.20 -21.51
CA LYS A 109 -37.87 81.40 -21.85
C LYS A 109 -37.33 82.09 -20.59
N PRO A 110 -36.03 82.39 -20.54
CA PRO A 110 -35.44 83.00 -19.37
C PRO A 110 -35.97 84.40 -19.28
N LYS A 111 -36.60 84.80 -18.20
CA LYS A 111 -36.72 86.11 -17.76
C LYS A 111 -35.40 86.55 -17.12
N ASN A 112 -34.55 87.19 -17.90
CA ASN A 112 -33.23 87.73 -17.56
C ASN A 112 -32.06 86.73 -17.38
N PRO A 113 -30.88 87.09 -17.94
CA PRO A 113 -29.69 86.26 -17.85
C PRO A 113 -29.07 86.37 -16.46
N VAL A 114 -29.02 85.23 -15.77
CA VAL A 114 -28.15 85.08 -14.62
C VAL A 114 -27.03 84.12 -14.99
N ASN A 115 -25.80 84.65 -15.01
CA ASN A 115 -24.58 83.91 -15.15
C ASN A 115 -24.50 82.83 -14.08
N ILE A 116 -24.33 81.58 -14.47
CA ILE A 116 -23.90 80.57 -13.52
C ILE A 116 -22.60 79.94 -14.06
N PHE A 117 -21.55 80.28 -13.38
CA PHE A 117 -20.23 79.71 -13.52
C PHE A 117 -20.21 78.33 -12.93
N ASN A 118 -19.47 77.46 -13.58
CA ASN A 118 -18.92 76.15 -13.22
C ASN A 118 -18.89 75.86 -11.71
N ASN A 119 -19.43 74.70 -11.37
CA ASN A 119 -18.89 73.87 -10.26
C ASN A 119 -18.85 72.38 -10.67
N TYR A 120 -17.64 71.98 -10.98
CA TYR A 120 -17.28 70.57 -11.02
C TYR A 120 -17.25 70.06 -9.57
N TYR A 121 -18.12 69.14 -9.25
CA TYR A 121 -17.98 68.32 -8.06
C TYR A 121 -17.50 66.94 -8.45
N SER A 122 -16.29 66.63 -8.00
CA SER A 122 -15.75 65.28 -7.97
C SER A 122 -16.54 64.48 -6.93
N ILE A 123 -17.29 63.49 -7.36
CA ILE A 123 -17.93 62.54 -6.44
C ILE A 123 -16.95 61.38 -6.20
N ARG A 124 -16.53 61.29 -4.94
CA ARG A 124 -15.80 60.15 -4.43
C ARG A 124 -16.70 58.91 -4.49
N ALA A 125 -16.14 57.84 -5.00
CA ALA A 125 -16.74 56.50 -4.95
C ALA A 125 -16.75 56.01 -3.49
N ASN A 126 -17.87 56.10 -2.84
CA ASN A 126 -18.21 55.33 -1.64
C ASN A 126 -19.73 55.30 -1.57
N ASP A 127 -20.28 54.18 -1.97
CA ASP A 127 -21.50 53.55 -1.48
C ASP A 127 -22.02 52.54 -2.51
N CYS A 128 -21.43 51.37 -2.47
CA CYS A 128 -22.05 50.19 -3.05
C CYS A 128 -22.84 49.45 -1.96
N GLY A 129 -24.06 49.79 -1.78
CA GLY A 129 -25.02 49.07 -0.95
C GLY A 129 -25.57 47.86 -1.75
N CYS A 130 -25.08 46.69 -1.51
CA CYS A 130 -25.67 45.47 -2.01
C CYS A 130 -26.89 45.08 -1.15
N CYS A 131 -28.08 45.24 -1.65
CA CYS A 131 -29.29 44.65 -1.06
C CYS A 131 -29.52 43.24 -1.56
N CYS A 132 -29.13 42.27 -0.75
CA CYS A 132 -29.73 40.96 -0.77
C CYS A 132 -30.78 40.89 0.34
N THR A 133 -32.04 41.01 0.01
CA THR A 133 -33.13 40.83 0.96
C THR A 133 -33.43 39.35 1.12
N ASN A 134 -33.00 38.80 2.23
CA ASN A 134 -33.67 37.62 2.80
C ASN A 134 -34.57 38.14 3.94
N ASN A 135 -35.87 38.07 3.70
CA ASN A 135 -36.87 38.29 4.73
C ASN A 135 -36.90 37.07 5.66
N SER A 136 -36.48 37.26 6.88
CA SER A 136 -37.06 36.56 8.02
C SER A 136 -36.99 37.49 9.23
N LYS A 137 -38.15 37.75 9.73
CA LYS A 137 -38.45 38.66 10.84
C LYS A 137 -38.00 38.04 12.16
N PRO A 138 -37.40 38.76 13.09
CA PRO A 138 -37.02 38.19 14.38
C PRO A 138 -38.17 38.36 15.37
N THR A 139 -38.41 37.37 16.18
CA THR A 139 -39.15 37.47 17.43
C THR A 139 -38.21 37.39 18.62
N SER A 140 -38.30 38.42 19.38
CA SER A 140 -37.91 38.76 20.75
C SER A 140 -37.25 37.73 21.64
N VAL A 141 -36.15 38.18 22.25
CA VAL A 141 -35.48 37.72 23.46
C VAL A 141 -36.32 38.18 24.69
N PRO A 142 -36.29 37.46 25.86
CA PRO A 142 -35.44 37.92 26.92
C PRO A 142 -34.78 36.81 27.76
N PRO A 143 -34.04 37.18 28.83
CA PRO A 143 -32.77 36.58 29.17
C PRO A 143 -32.77 35.79 30.51
N VAL A 144 -31.52 35.40 30.94
CA VAL A 144 -31.10 35.07 32.34
C VAL A 144 -31.32 33.59 32.77
N THR A 145 -30.39 32.87 33.27
CA THR A 145 -29.30 32.95 34.24
C THR A 145 -28.67 31.56 34.42
N THR A 146 -27.41 31.56 34.60
CA THR A 146 -26.52 30.80 35.50
C THR A 146 -27.00 29.51 36.15
N SER A 147 -26.24 28.44 36.03
CA SER A 147 -25.40 27.92 37.14
C SER A 147 -24.80 26.56 36.87
N TYR A 148 -23.54 26.45 37.17
CA TYR A 148 -22.72 25.41 37.81
C TYR A 148 -23.16 23.92 37.76
N GLY A 149 -22.19 23.11 37.46
CA GLY A 149 -22.19 21.69 37.84
C GLY A 149 -21.03 20.91 37.23
N ASN A 150 -19.95 20.85 37.99
CA ASN A 150 -18.80 19.97 37.93
C ASN A 150 -19.15 18.49 37.70
N SER A 151 -18.30 17.78 37.04
CA SER A 151 -17.25 16.87 37.53
C SER A 151 -16.96 15.82 36.46
N THR A 152 -15.73 15.73 36.19
CA THR A 152 -14.67 14.73 36.46
C THR A 152 -14.62 13.53 35.54
N ASP A 153 -13.38 13.43 35.00
CA ASP A 153 -12.55 12.23 34.81
C ASP A 153 -13.00 11.22 33.73
N ASP A 154 -12.17 10.71 32.86
CA ASP A 154 -10.77 10.30 32.87
C ASP A 154 -10.27 10.07 31.43
N LEU A 155 -9.08 10.50 31.17
CA LEU A 155 -7.88 9.80 30.70
C LEU A 155 -8.05 8.56 29.80
N PHE A 156 -7.51 8.60 28.57
CA PHE A 156 -6.30 7.87 28.22
C PHE A 156 -5.75 8.31 26.85
N THR A 157 -4.53 8.74 26.93
CA THR A 157 -3.56 8.92 25.87
C THR A 157 -3.11 7.58 25.33
N GLU A 158 -2.81 7.49 24.04
CA GLU A 158 -1.51 6.97 23.62
C GLU A 158 -1.20 7.30 22.15
N ASN A 159 -0.05 7.90 22.03
CA ASN A 159 0.73 8.09 20.81
C ASN A 159 1.23 6.76 20.29
N VAL A 160 1.39 6.63 18.99
CA VAL A 160 2.61 6.04 18.41
C VAL A 160 2.90 6.66 17.04
N ASN A 161 4.05 7.28 16.97
CA ASN A 161 4.84 7.58 15.77
C ASN A 161 5.26 6.30 15.06
N VAL A 162 5.48 6.36 13.74
CA VAL A 162 6.70 5.90 13.06
C VAL A 162 6.63 6.29 11.59
N ALA A 163 7.42 7.25 11.17
CA ALA A 163 8.64 7.15 10.38
C ALA A 163 8.46 6.80 8.90
N ALA A 164 8.93 7.77 8.14
CA ALA A 164 9.20 7.81 6.72
C ALA A 164 10.22 6.76 6.25
N SER A 165 10.05 6.32 5.01
CA SER A 165 11.17 5.94 4.17
C SER A 165 10.89 6.29 2.72
N SER A 166 11.76 7.10 2.20
CA SER A 166 11.94 7.56 0.84
C SER A 166 12.40 6.43 -0.08
N THR A 167 11.90 6.39 -1.31
CA THR A 167 12.71 6.00 -2.47
C THR A 167 12.22 6.64 -3.76
N MET A 168 13.19 7.06 -4.50
CA MET A 168 13.29 7.86 -5.71
C MET A 168 12.53 7.37 -6.93
N THR A 169 12.15 8.38 -7.71
CA THR A 169 11.74 8.41 -9.11
C THR A 169 12.76 7.81 -10.10
N PRO A 170 12.34 7.60 -11.38
CA PRO A 170 12.83 8.53 -12.36
C PRO A 170 11.78 9.12 -13.33
N ALA A 171 12.07 10.35 -13.71
CA ALA A 171 11.37 11.21 -14.64
C ALA A 171 11.38 10.69 -16.09
N VAL A 172 10.27 10.92 -16.78
CA VAL A 172 10.22 10.94 -18.25
C VAL A 172 9.82 12.34 -18.71
N THR A 173 10.73 12.97 -19.39
CA THR A 173 10.62 14.28 -20.02
C THR A 173 9.80 14.19 -21.30
N THR A 174 8.73 14.97 -21.43
CA THR A 174 8.13 15.31 -22.72
C THR A 174 8.14 16.82 -22.92
N LYS A 175 8.80 17.23 -23.99
CA LYS A 175 8.94 18.59 -24.49
C LYS A 175 7.58 19.16 -24.89
N VAL A 176 7.23 20.31 -24.37
CA VAL A 176 6.19 21.19 -24.89
C VAL A 176 6.87 22.36 -25.58
N THR A 177 6.60 22.48 -26.86
CA THR A 177 7.07 23.57 -27.72
C THR A 177 6.20 24.80 -27.49
N LYS A 178 6.82 25.89 -27.05
CA LYS A 178 6.22 27.24 -27.02
C LYS A 178 6.17 27.79 -28.43
N MET A 179 4.98 28.21 -28.88
CA MET A 179 4.84 29.17 -29.95
C MET A 179 4.52 30.55 -29.35
N THR A 180 5.46 31.42 -29.46
CA THR A 180 5.35 32.84 -29.19
C THR A 180 4.87 33.52 -30.47
N SER A 181 3.74 34.22 -30.45
CA SER A 181 3.38 35.15 -31.53
C SER A 181 3.56 36.57 -31.02
N VAL A 182 4.39 37.25 -31.72
CA VAL A 182 4.80 38.65 -31.58
C VAL A 182 3.68 39.57 -32.12
N MET A 183 3.21 40.48 -31.29
CA MET A 183 2.44 41.63 -31.75
C MET A 183 3.37 42.64 -32.39
N THR A 184 3.11 42.99 -33.63
CA THR A 184 3.65 44.17 -34.28
C THR A 184 2.52 45.20 -34.51
N ARG A 185 2.73 46.39 -33.97
CA ARG A 185 1.99 47.60 -34.28
C ARG A 185 2.21 48.01 -35.73
N GLY A 186 1.15 48.42 -36.38
CA GLY A 186 1.23 49.08 -37.66
C GLY A 186 0.14 50.12 -37.79
N SER A 187 0.47 51.36 -37.43
CA SER A 187 -0.26 52.54 -37.87
C SER A 187 -0.03 52.75 -39.34
N THR A 188 -1.09 52.98 -40.12
CA THR A 188 -0.95 53.72 -41.36
C THR A 188 -2.21 54.54 -41.61
N PHE A 189 -1.98 55.83 -41.62
CA PHE A 189 -2.80 56.86 -42.25
C PHE A 189 -2.98 56.55 -43.73
N PHE A 190 -4.15 56.81 -44.28
CA PHE A 190 -4.33 57.13 -45.68
C PHE A 190 -5.23 58.31 -45.85
N THR A 191 -4.61 59.35 -46.31
CA THR A 191 -5.15 60.56 -46.95
C THR A 191 -5.69 60.24 -48.34
N GLY A 192 -6.73 60.91 -48.67
CA GLY A 192 -7.49 61.15 -49.87
C GLY A 192 -6.91 60.82 -51.23
N VAL A 193 -7.82 60.59 -52.13
CA VAL A 193 -7.72 61.14 -53.53
C VAL A 193 -9.15 61.29 -54.05
N THR A 194 -9.36 62.47 -54.53
CA THR A 194 -10.46 63.01 -55.31
C THR A 194 -10.48 62.44 -56.79
N GLY A 195 -11.66 62.37 -57.31
CA GLY A 195 -11.92 62.32 -58.78
C GLY A 195 -13.20 61.54 -59.03
N GLY A 196 -14.27 61.96 -59.48
CA GLY A 196 -14.55 63.03 -60.49
C GLY A 196 -15.42 62.43 -61.58
N ILE A 197 -16.60 63.02 -61.72
CA ILE A 197 -17.33 63.32 -62.99
C ILE A 197 -18.34 62.28 -63.54
N ASN A 198 -19.52 62.88 -63.75
CA ASN A 198 -20.61 62.67 -64.74
C ASN A 198 -21.66 61.62 -64.35
N GLY A 199 -22.90 61.97 -64.11
CA GLY A 199 -23.76 62.94 -64.80
C GLY A 199 -24.76 62.19 -65.66
N THR A 200 -25.99 62.17 -65.30
CA THR A 200 -27.10 62.50 -66.19
C THR A 200 -28.46 62.46 -65.36
N ASN A 201 -29.21 63.47 -65.62
CA ASN A 201 -30.55 63.80 -65.22
C ASN A 201 -31.61 62.69 -65.44
N MET A 202 -32.58 62.60 -64.57
CA MET A 202 -33.99 63.02 -64.86
C MET A 202 -34.88 62.92 -63.66
N THR A 203 -35.31 64.08 -63.28
CA THR A 203 -36.68 64.59 -63.01
C THR A 203 -37.74 63.66 -62.41
N SER A 204 -38.25 64.19 -61.44
CA SER A 204 -39.58 64.62 -61.01
C SER A 204 -40.01 63.91 -59.72
N GLY A 205 -40.05 64.61 -58.69
CA GLY A 205 -41.14 65.41 -58.17
C GLY A 205 -41.96 64.64 -57.21
N THR A 206 -41.77 64.96 -55.94
CA THR A 206 -42.88 65.33 -55.08
C THR A 206 -42.33 65.77 -53.71
N ASN A 207 -42.74 66.89 -53.31
CA ASN A 207 -42.79 67.54 -52.00
C ASN A 207 -42.30 66.69 -50.80
N GLY A 208 -41.06 66.88 -50.39
CA GLY A 208 -40.66 66.68 -49.05
C GLY A 208 -40.90 67.95 -48.28
N THR A 209 -41.94 68.00 -47.50
CA THR A 209 -42.14 69.04 -46.49
C THR A 209 -40.95 68.98 -45.54
N ASN A 210 -40.07 69.95 -45.60
CA ASN A 210 -39.22 70.30 -44.51
C ASN A 210 -40.12 70.69 -43.34
N GLU A 211 -40.44 69.74 -42.48
CA GLU A 211 -40.87 70.07 -41.12
C GLU A 211 -39.69 70.65 -40.43
N THR A 212 -39.57 71.97 -40.45
CA THR A 212 -38.89 72.76 -39.45
C THR A 212 -39.62 72.46 -38.16
N GLU A 213 -39.12 71.51 -37.33
CA GLU A 213 -39.58 71.35 -35.94
C GLU A 213 -39.35 72.71 -35.29
N THR A 214 -40.46 73.43 -35.11
CA THR A 214 -40.45 74.75 -34.44
C THR A 214 -40.06 74.50 -32.98
N ASP A 215 -39.10 75.24 -32.49
CA ASP A 215 -38.68 75.29 -31.07
C ASP A 215 -39.85 75.69 -30.17
N VAL A 216 -40.83 74.81 -29.96
CA VAL A 216 -41.99 75.03 -29.12
C VAL A 216 -41.66 74.51 -27.71
N TYR A 217 -41.78 75.34 -26.74
CA TYR A 217 -41.71 74.97 -25.33
C TYR A 217 -42.86 74.00 -24.98
N ILE A 218 -42.48 72.80 -24.47
CA ILE A 218 -43.40 71.79 -24.01
C ILE A 218 -43.39 71.81 -22.44
N GLU A 219 -44.58 71.96 -21.83
CA GLU A 219 -44.64 72.14 -20.35
C GLU A 219 -44.26 70.86 -19.61
N GLU A 220 -44.68 69.69 -20.07
CA GLU A 220 -44.35 68.40 -19.52
C GLU A 220 -43.83 67.44 -20.64
N PRO A 221 -42.66 67.65 -21.14
CA PRO A 221 -42.14 66.83 -22.23
C PRO A 221 -41.76 65.43 -21.76
N CYS A 222 -41.97 64.45 -22.66
CA CYS A 222 -41.39 63.14 -22.62
C CYS A 222 -40.19 63.09 -23.59
N ILE A 223 -39.24 62.20 -23.32
CA ILE A 223 -38.01 62.18 -24.08
C ILE A 223 -37.99 61.00 -25.04
N ALA A 224 -37.69 61.30 -26.29
CA ALA A 224 -37.36 60.34 -27.33
C ALA A 224 -35.86 60.33 -27.60
N MET A 225 -35.29 59.18 -27.88
CA MET A 225 -33.95 59.01 -28.37
C MET A 225 -33.98 58.93 -29.90
N LEU A 226 -33.26 59.78 -30.56
CA LEU A 226 -33.09 59.78 -32.01
C LEU A 226 -32.26 58.56 -32.47
N SER A 227 -32.35 58.23 -33.75
CA SER A 227 -31.69 57.03 -34.32
C SER A 227 -30.16 57.00 -34.13
N PHE A 228 -29.57 58.15 -33.88
CA PHE A 228 -28.12 58.33 -33.61
C PHE A 228 -27.78 58.58 -32.13
N GLY A 229 -28.80 58.40 -31.23
CA GLY A 229 -28.58 58.35 -29.79
C GLY A 229 -28.76 59.66 -29.00
N LEU A 230 -28.93 60.79 -29.68
CA LEU A 230 -29.22 62.09 -29.03
C LEU A 230 -30.68 62.17 -28.55
N TRP A 231 -30.94 62.90 -27.49
CA TRP A 231 -32.25 63.02 -26.84
C TRP A 231 -32.97 64.26 -27.27
N PHE A 232 -34.28 64.08 -27.47
CA PHE A 232 -35.14 65.14 -27.94
C PHE A 232 -36.45 65.16 -27.13
N ASP A 233 -36.88 66.32 -26.68
CA ASP A 233 -38.11 66.50 -25.96
C ASP A 233 -39.29 66.61 -26.95
N LYS A 234 -40.32 65.79 -26.66
CA LYS A 234 -41.53 65.63 -27.47
C LYS A 234 -42.78 65.64 -26.60
N ILE A 235 -43.95 65.93 -27.25
CA ILE A 235 -45.24 65.84 -26.59
C ILE A 235 -45.51 64.34 -26.26
N CYS A 236 -45.84 64.05 -24.98
CA CYS A 236 -46.01 62.67 -24.51
C CYS A 236 -47.15 61.90 -25.25
N SER A 237 -48.08 62.59 -25.93
CA SER A 237 -49.14 61.97 -26.73
C SER A 237 -48.74 61.59 -28.16
N GLU A 238 -47.50 61.95 -28.59
CA GLU A 238 -46.99 61.46 -29.86
C GLU A 238 -46.93 59.95 -29.89
N LEU A 239 -47.15 59.34 -31.06
CA LEU A 239 -47.08 57.91 -31.24
C LEU A 239 -45.71 57.54 -31.78
N LEU A 240 -44.83 57.05 -30.91
CA LEU A 240 -43.51 56.58 -31.25
C LEU A 240 -43.30 55.10 -30.82
N PRO A 241 -42.43 54.37 -31.50
CA PRO A 241 -41.91 53.14 -30.99
C PRO A 241 -41.10 53.40 -29.69
N TYR A 242 -40.88 52.36 -28.86
CA TYR A 242 -40.31 52.52 -27.57
C TYR A 242 -39.38 51.35 -27.22
N ILE A 243 -38.51 51.56 -26.21
CA ILE A 243 -37.58 50.56 -25.76
C ILE A 243 -37.86 50.25 -24.31
N CYS A 244 -38.15 48.98 -24.05
CA CYS A 244 -38.25 48.42 -22.70
C CYS A 244 -36.92 47.73 -22.31
N TYR A 245 -36.69 47.58 -21.03
CA TYR A 245 -35.61 46.71 -20.54
C TYR A 245 -36.17 45.73 -19.53
N GLU A 246 -35.45 44.63 -19.39
CA GLU A 246 -35.69 43.66 -18.35
C GLU A 246 -34.34 43.18 -17.81
N ASP A 247 -34.23 43.02 -16.51
CA ASP A 247 -33.06 42.37 -15.93
C ASP A 247 -33.12 40.90 -16.26
N ARG A 248 -31.97 40.36 -16.69
CA ARG A 248 -31.90 38.91 -16.99
C ARG A 248 -32.29 38.11 -15.76
N PHE A 249 -33.26 37.27 -15.90
CA PHE A 249 -33.75 36.39 -14.84
C PHE A 249 -32.75 35.28 -14.57
N TYR A 250 -32.26 35.18 -13.35
CA TYR A 250 -31.40 34.12 -12.88
C TYR A 250 -32.19 33.24 -11.88
N GLY A 251 -33.03 32.39 -12.38
CA GLY A 251 -33.73 31.39 -11.58
C GLY A 251 -32.90 30.09 -11.52
N ASN A 252 -33.21 29.28 -10.55
CA ASN A 252 -32.57 27.97 -10.37
C ASN A 252 -33.62 26.88 -10.44
N ALA A 253 -33.37 25.87 -11.25
CA ALA A 253 -34.15 24.64 -11.31
C ALA A 253 -33.40 23.53 -10.58
N THR A 254 -34.12 22.69 -9.84
CA THR A 254 -33.56 21.59 -9.06
C THR A 254 -34.34 20.32 -9.30
N MET A 255 -33.67 19.17 -9.14
CA MET A 255 -34.29 17.85 -9.29
C MET A 255 -34.22 17.10 -7.97
N THR A 256 -35.33 16.59 -7.54
CA THR A 256 -35.47 15.76 -6.33
C THR A 256 -36.14 14.43 -6.67
N ASN A 257 -36.25 13.51 -5.72
CA ASN A 257 -36.95 12.20 -5.87
C ASN A 257 -36.55 11.44 -7.14
N LYS A 258 -35.24 11.46 -7.46
CA LYS A 258 -34.71 10.78 -8.65
C LYS A 258 -34.80 9.27 -8.45
N THR A 259 -35.66 8.61 -9.21
CA THR A 259 -35.81 7.15 -9.24
C THR A 259 -35.37 6.59 -10.59
N LEU A 260 -35.67 5.32 -10.84
CA LEU A 260 -35.41 4.67 -12.14
C LEU A 260 -36.12 5.37 -13.28
N HIS A 261 -37.40 5.71 -13.09
CA HIS A 261 -38.30 6.18 -14.15
C HIS A 261 -39.00 7.50 -13.88
N ASN A 262 -38.80 8.08 -12.70
CA ASN A 262 -39.42 9.32 -12.29
C ASN A 262 -38.46 10.27 -11.61
N ALA A 263 -38.75 11.56 -11.72
CA ALA A 263 -38.04 12.60 -10.98
C ALA A 263 -38.94 13.80 -10.77
N THR A 264 -38.82 14.49 -9.66
CA THR A 264 -39.54 15.72 -9.34
C THR A 264 -38.72 16.93 -9.69
N LEU A 265 -39.16 17.71 -10.66
CA LEU A 265 -38.60 18.99 -11.05
C LEU A 265 -39.20 20.11 -10.18
N SER A 266 -38.40 21.00 -9.66
CA SER A 266 -38.83 22.22 -9.01
C SER A 266 -37.98 23.40 -9.47
N TRP A 267 -38.60 24.61 -9.53
CA TRP A 267 -37.92 25.79 -10.02
C TRP A 267 -38.34 27.06 -9.30
N THR A 268 -37.55 28.09 -9.49
CA THR A 268 -37.81 29.41 -8.93
C THR A 268 -38.91 30.11 -9.73
N ARG A 269 -39.82 30.80 -9.06
CA ARG A 269 -40.86 31.62 -9.71
C ARG A 269 -40.20 32.70 -10.59
N GLY A 270 -40.72 32.85 -11.81
CA GLY A 270 -40.30 33.94 -12.70
C GLY A 270 -40.69 35.33 -12.16
N PRO A 271 -40.07 36.38 -12.64
CA PRO A 271 -40.26 37.74 -12.17
C PRO A 271 -41.59 38.35 -12.66
N GLY A 272 -42.31 39.04 -11.80
CA GLY A 272 -43.57 39.73 -12.11
C GLY A 272 -44.71 38.76 -12.39
N ASP A 273 -45.68 39.22 -13.22
CA ASP A 273 -46.87 38.47 -13.56
C ASP A 273 -46.59 37.55 -14.78
N ILE A 274 -46.26 36.32 -14.48
CA ILE A 274 -46.06 35.25 -15.49
C ILE A 274 -47.39 34.54 -15.76
N SER A 275 -47.58 34.07 -17.00
CA SER A 275 -48.77 33.35 -17.43
C SER A 275 -48.61 31.83 -17.30
N GLY A 276 -47.41 31.32 -17.07
CA GLY A 276 -47.11 29.90 -16.96
C GLY A 276 -45.65 29.60 -17.22
N TYR A 277 -45.35 28.33 -17.46
CA TYR A 277 -43.99 27.84 -17.76
C TYR A 277 -44.02 26.93 -19.00
N ARG A 278 -42.97 27.02 -19.80
CA ARG A 278 -42.67 26.04 -20.83
C ARG A 278 -41.48 25.21 -20.35
N VAL A 279 -41.65 23.90 -20.29
CA VAL A 279 -40.59 22.96 -19.81
C VAL A 279 -40.16 22.09 -20.98
N GLU A 280 -38.87 22.09 -21.24
CA GLU A 280 -38.23 21.20 -22.20
C GLU A 280 -37.34 20.18 -21.47
N VAL A 281 -37.56 18.90 -21.76
CA VAL A 281 -36.77 17.79 -21.21
C VAL A 281 -36.17 17.02 -22.38
N LYS A 282 -34.84 16.92 -22.41
CA LYS A 282 -34.08 16.30 -23.52
C LYS A 282 -33.06 15.32 -23.03
N SER A 283 -32.95 14.19 -23.70
CA SER A 283 -31.83 13.27 -23.64
C SER A 283 -31.49 12.84 -25.08
N THR A 284 -30.57 11.89 -25.26
CA THR A 284 -30.24 11.33 -26.58
C THR A 284 -31.49 10.77 -27.29
N ASP A 285 -32.36 10.12 -26.55
CA ASP A 285 -33.51 9.34 -27.08
C ASP A 285 -34.86 9.88 -26.62
N TYR A 286 -34.86 11.01 -25.89
CA TYR A 286 -36.07 11.57 -25.30
C TYR A 286 -36.13 13.08 -25.51
N ASN A 287 -37.24 13.54 -26.08
CA ASN A 287 -37.48 14.96 -26.27
C ASN A 287 -38.96 15.26 -25.94
N LEU A 288 -39.17 15.96 -24.84
CA LEU A 288 -40.49 16.35 -24.36
C LEU A 288 -40.54 17.88 -24.20
N THR A 289 -41.57 18.49 -24.78
CA THR A 289 -41.85 19.88 -24.53
C THR A 289 -43.29 20.00 -23.96
N LEU A 290 -43.38 20.58 -22.79
CA LEU A 290 -44.63 20.78 -22.06
C LEU A 290 -44.90 22.25 -21.86
N ASN A 291 -46.17 22.70 -22.11
CA ASN A 291 -46.63 24.00 -21.68
C ASN A 291 -47.41 23.86 -20.38
N HIS A 292 -46.80 24.28 -19.31
CA HIS A 292 -47.37 24.20 -17.96
C HIS A 292 -48.06 25.54 -17.64
N SER A 293 -49.38 25.60 -17.80
CA SER A 293 -50.18 26.79 -17.53
C SER A 293 -50.42 27.05 -16.05
N SER A 294 -50.12 26.08 -15.19
CA SER A 294 -50.17 26.26 -13.74
C SER A 294 -49.02 27.13 -13.24
N LEU A 295 -49.26 27.92 -12.22
CA LEU A 295 -48.27 28.69 -11.52
C LEU A 295 -47.47 27.85 -10.48
N ASN A 296 -47.78 26.55 -10.40
CA ASN A 296 -47.01 25.61 -9.58
C ASN A 296 -45.56 25.60 -10.05
N GLN A 297 -44.63 25.55 -9.07
CA GLN A 297 -43.21 25.54 -9.32
C GLN A 297 -42.62 24.12 -9.22
N THR A 298 -43.47 23.10 -9.37
CA THR A 298 -43.10 21.70 -9.34
C THR A 298 -43.81 20.92 -10.45
N TYR A 299 -43.11 19.92 -10.99
CA TYR A 299 -43.66 19.00 -11.97
C TYR A 299 -43.00 17.62 -11.84
N ASP A 300 -43.81 16.55 -11.81
CA ASP A 300 -43.28 15.19 -11.75
C ASP A 300 -43.09 14.64 -13.16
N LEU A 301 -41.87 14.37 -13.51
CA LEU A 301 -41.47 13.70 -14.74
C LEU A 301 -41.61 12.18 -14.55
N SER A 302 -42.26 11.51 -15.52
CA SER A 302 -42.45 10.07 -15.52
C SER A 302 -42.04 9.43 -16.85
N ASN A 303 -41.98 8.10 -16.89
CA ASN A 303 -41.57 7.32 -18.06
C ASN A 303 -40.18 7.67 -18.58
N LEU A 304 -39.29 8.01 -17.66
CA LEU A 304 -37.90 8.24 -17.96
C LEU A 304 -37.16 6.90 -18.07
N THR A 305 -36.09 6.88 -18.84
CA THR A 305 -35.20 5.71 -18.94
C THR A 305 -34.21 5.71 -17.77
N ALA A 306 -34.05 4.58 -17.10
CA ALA A 306 -33.09 4.43 -16.00
C ALA A 306 -31.65 4.74 -16.43
N GLY A 307 -30.82 5.31 -15.54
CA GLY A 307 -29.40 5.60 -15.76
C GLY A 307 -29.11 6.62 -16.88
N THR A 308 -30.10 7.42 -17.27
CA THR A 308 -30.00 8.33 -18.40
C THR A 308 -29.84 9.77 -17.95
N GLN A 309 -28.96 10.51 -18.65
CA GLN A 309 -28.79 11.94 -18.43
C GLN A 309 -29.91 12.71 -19.14
N TYR A 310 -30.60 13.54 -18.37
CA TYR A 310 -31.58 14.49 -18.87
C TYR A 310 -31.12 15.92 -18.67
N ARG A 311 -31.40 16.76 -19.66
CA ARG A 311 -31.27 18.21 -19.60
C ARG A 311 -32.63 18.83 -19.59
N VAL A 312 -32.91 19.65 -18.58
CA VAL A 312 -34.20 20.30 -18.41
C VAL A 312 -33.99 21.80 -18.46
N GLN A 313 -34.86 22.48 -19.22
CA GLN A 313 -34.93 23.92 -19.33
C GLN A 313 -36.35 24.36 -18.98
N VAL A 314 -36.51 25.25 -18.05
CA VAL A 314 -37.75 25.82 -17.61
C VAL A 314 -37.79 27.28 -17.99
N PHE A 315 -38.68 27.63 -18.91
CA PHE A 315 -38.87 28.99 -19.41
C PHE A 315 -40.10 29.60 -18.76
N PRO A 316 -39.96 30.61 -17.88
CA PRO A 316 -41.17 31.38 -17.48
C PRO A 316 -41.71 32.13 -18.68
N ILE A 317 -43.03 32.15 -18.81
CA ILE A 317 -43.75 32.83 -19.91
C ILE A 317 -44.34 34.13 -19.37
N LYS A 318 -44.00 35.24 -20.02
CA LYS A 318 -44.51 36.56 -19.67
C LYS A 318 -44.97 37.29 -20.96
N CYS A 319 -46.23 37.74 -21.00
CA CYS A 319 -46.83 38.35 -22.20
C CYS A 319 -46.59 37.52 -23.49
N GLY A 320 -46.73 36.20 -23.41
CA GLY A 320 -46.59 35.33 -24.57
C GLY A 320 -45.14 35.08 -25.05
N ARG A 321 -44.13 35.59 -24.34
CA ARG A 321 -42.73 35.33 -24.67
C ARG A 321 -42.03 34.54 -23.55
N ASP A 322 -41.05 33.74 -23.92
CA ASP A 322 -40.21 33.04 -23.00
C ASP A 322 -39.19 33.97 -22.38
N LEU A 323 -39.01 33.89 -21.09
CA LEU A 323 -37.86 34.45 -20.38
C LEU A 323 -36.65 33.51 -20.44
N ASN A 324 -35.52 33.96 -19.90
CA ASN A 324 -34.33 33.12 -19.81
C ASN A 324 -34.65 31.79 -19.09
N PRO A 325 -34.17 30.67 -19.60
CA PRO A 325 -34.43 29.38 -19.01
C PRO A 325 -33.65 29.17 -17.73
N GLN A 326 -34.27 28.50 -16.79
CA GLN A 326 -33.63 27.85 -15.67
C GLN A 326 -33.19 26.47 -16.11
N ASN A 327 -31.90 26.19 -16.02
CA ASN A 327 -31.32 24.97 -16.55
C ASN A 327 -30.97 24.02 -15.41
N VAL A 328 -31.25 22.75 -15.56
CA VAL A 328 -30.77 21.67 -14.70
C VAL A 328 -30.50 20.43 -15.53
N SER A 329 -29.40 19.77 -15.18
CA SER A 329 -29.06 18.44 -15.70
C SER A 329 -29.09 17.45 -14.57
N PHE A 330 -29.59 16.26 -14.83
CA PHE A 330 -29.62 15.20 -13.83
C PHE A 330 -29.55 13.83 -14.50
N TYR A 331 -29.17 12.85 -13.73
CA TYR A 331 -29.30 11.45 -14.09
C TYR A 331 -30.50 10.83 -13.35
N THR A 332 -31.23 9.95 -14.00
CA THR A 332 -32.10 8.98 -13.34
C THR A 332 -31.26 7.91 -12.67
N LYS A 333 -31.82 7.27 -11.64
CA LYS A 333 -31.16 6.17 -10.94
C LYS A 333 -30.86 5.02 -11.90
N PRO A 334 -29.65 4.46 -11.98
CA PRO A 334 -29.38 3.25 -12.74
C PRO A 334 -30.10 2.04 -12.16
N GLY A 335 -30.43 1.09 -13.01
CA GLY A 335 -31.03 -0.19 -12.61
C GLY A 335 -30.03 -1.04 -11.79
N VAL A 336 -30.58 -2.03 -11.08
CA VAL A 336 -29.75 -3.00 -10.32
C VAL A 336 -29.17 -4.04 -11.27
N ILE A 337 -27.88 -4.35 -11.12
CA ILE A 337 -27.22 -5.41 -11.88
C ILE A 337 -27.84 -6.78 -11.59
N GLN A 338 -27.74 -7.70 -12.53
CA GLN A 338 -28.31 -9.03 -12.39
C GLN A 338 -27.22 -10.10 -12.39
N LYS A 339 -27.48 -11.25 -11.75
CA LYS A 339 -26.63 -12.45 -11.74
C LYS A 339 -25.16 -12.18 -11.43
N LEU A 340 -24.91 -11.48 -10.31
CA LEU A 340 -23.55 -11.30 -9.82
C LEU A 340 -22.96 -12.64 -9.36
N ASN A 341 -21.88 -13.08 -10.01
CA ASN A 341 -21.21 -14.35 -9.74
C ASN A 341 -19.71 -14.17 -9.61
N VAL A 342 -19.10 -15.03 -8.80
CA VAL A 342 -17.66 -15.26 -8.77
C VAL A 342 -17.30 -16.25 -9.86
N THR A 343 -16.37 -15.91 -10.76
CA THR A 343 -16.00 -16.75 -11.91
C THR A 343 -14.65 -17.41 -11.77
N ASN A 344 -13.71 -16.76 -11.10
CA ASN A 344 -12.40 -17.30 -10.83
C ASN A 344 -11.85 -16.78 -9.50
N VAL A 345 -11.11 -17.63 -8.79
CA VAL A 345 -10.51 -17.34 -7.50
C VAL A 345 -9.04 -17.69 -7.53
N SER A 346 -8.18 -16.73 -7.15
CA SER A 346 -6.75 -16.94 -6.92
C SER A 346 -6.40 -16.65 -5.46
N GLU A 347 -5.13 -16.70 -5.11
CA GLU A 347 -4.66 -16.33 -3.76
C GLU A 347 -4.86 -14.84 -3.45
N THR A 348 -4.69 -13.96 -4.43
CA THR A 348 -4.68 -12.51 -4.22
C THR A 348 -5.69 -11.76 -5.09
N SER A 349 -6.56 -12.48 -5.80
CA SER A 349 -7.57 -11.87 -6.66
C SER A 349 -8.81 -12.73 -6.83
N ILE A 350 -9.93 -12.06 -7.06
CA ILE A 350 -11.22 -12.69 -7.39
C ILE A 350 -11.78 -12.02 -8.62
N SER A 351 -12.23 -12.83 -9.58
CA SER A 351 -12.93 -12.37 -10.78
C SER A 351 -14.44 -12.42 -10.56
N LEU A 352 -15.10 -11.32 -10.85
CA LEU A 352 -16.54 -11.16 -10.78
C LEU A 352 -17.12 -11.02 -12.18
N SER A 353 -18.33 -11.49 -12.38
CA SER A 353 -19.13 -11.21 -13.58
C SER A 353 -20.59 -11.01 -13.22
N TRP A 354 -21.28 -10.20 -13.99
CA TRP A 354 -22.69 -9.91 -13.81
C TRP A 354 -23.38 -9.65 -15.14
N LEU A 355 -24.68 -9.56 -15.12
CA LEU A 355 -25.44 -9.08 -16.26
C LEU A 355 -25.79 -7.61 -16.09
N ALA A 356 -25.81 -6.88 -17.19
CA ALA A 356 -26.18 -5.48 -17.24
C ALA A 356 -27.56 -5.24 -16.58
N PRO A 357 -27.75 -4.09 -15.91
CA PRO A 357 -29.04 -3.66 -15.42
C PRO A 357 -29.95 -3.25 -16.58
N GLU A 358 -31.20 -3.07 -16.28
CA GLU A 358 -32.16 -2.43 -17.17
C GLU A 358 -31.81 -0.94 -17.35
N GLY A 359 -31.96 -0.42 -18.56
CA GLY A 359 -31.67 0.96 -18.91
C GLY A 359 -30.19 1.23 -19.19
N ASN A 360 -29.82 2.48 -19.07
CA ASN A 360 -28.46 2.96 -19.35
C ASN A 360 -27.56 2.98 -18.08
N ARG A 361 -26.29 2.96 -18.30
CA ARG A 361 -25.24 3.14 -17.29
C ARG A 361 -23.98 3.61 -17.98
N ASP A 362 -23.13 4.29 -17.27
CA ASP A 362 -21.83 4.71 -17.78
C ASP A 362 -20.73 3.77 -17.28
N LEU A 363 -20.84 3.33 -16.04
CA LEU A 363 -19.85 2.45 -15.41
C LEU A 363 -20.48 1.62 -14.28
N TYR A 364 -19.70 0.69 -13.78
CA TYR A 364 -19.98 -0.08 -12.57
C TYR A 364 -18.98 0.29 -11.49
N ASN A 365 -19.48 0.41 -10.28
CA ASN A 365 -18.67 0.59 -9.09
C ASN A 365 -18.64 -0.73 -8.31
N ILE A 366 -17.44 -1.20 -8.00
CA ILE A 366 -17.19 -2.41 -7.25
C ILE A 366 -16.50 -2.01 -5.95
N GLN A 367 -17.05 -2.44 -4.83
CA GLN A 367 -16.48 -2.18 -3.51
C GLN A 367 -16.39 -3.49 -2.72
N VAL A 368 -15.34 -3.63 -1.94
CA VAL A 368 -15.21 -4.72 -0.97
C VAL A 368 -15.69 -4.21 0.39
N ARG A 369 -16.66 -4.90 0.99
CA ARG A 369 -17.25 -4.51 2.28
C ARG A 369 -16.20 -4.60 3.38
N GLY A 370 -16.01 -3.51 4.14
CA GLY A 370 -15.02 -3.42 5.21
C GLY A 370 -13.62 -2.99 4.77
N GLU A 371 -13.38 -2.89 3.46
CA GLU A 371 -12.09 -2.51 2.87
C GLU A 371 -12.28 -1.26 1.98
N PRO A 372 -12.29 -0.05 2.55
CA PRO A 372 -12.61 1.17 1.81
C PRO A 372 -11.62 1.48 0.69
N ASP A 373 -10.38 1.05 0.82
CA ASP A 373 -9.33 1.25 -0.19
C ASP A 373 -9.45 0.31 -1.39
N LEU A 374 -10.23 -0.78 -1.26
CA LEU A 374 -10.51 -1.72 -2.34
C LEU A 374 -11.80 -1.34 -3.07
N LYS A 375 -11.74 -0.20 -3.75
CA LYS A 375 -12.79 0.31 -4.61
C LYS A 375 -12.27 0.47 -6.03
N MET A 376 -13.07 0.02 -7.01
CA MET A 376 -12.73 0.15 -8.43
C MET A 376 -13.96 0.39 -9.27
N THR A 377 -13.73 0.93 -10.46
CA THR A 377 -14.79 1.12 -11.46
C THR A 377 -14.42 0.43 -12.77
N THR A 378 -15.43 -0.05 -13.49
CA THR A 378 -15.29 -0.67 -14.82
C THR A 378 -16.45 -0.31 -15.71
N ARG A 379 -16.26 -0.42 -17.04
CA ARG A 379 -17.33 -0.27 -18.03
C ARG A 379 -17.83 -1.60 -18.57
N THR A 380 -17.17 -2.70 -18.21
CA THR A 380 -17.52 -4.07 -18.62
C THR A 380 -18.27 -4.81 -17.51
N GLU A 381 -19.05 -5.78 -17.88
CA GLU A 381 -19.85 -6.66 -17.00
C GLU A 381 -18.97 -7.67 -16.24
N SER A 382 -17.71 -7.34 -16.04
CA SER A 382 -16.76 -8.15 -15.29
C SER A 382 -15.69 -7.28 -14.64
N ALA A 383 -15.13 -7.77 -13.55
CA ALA A 383 -14.03 -7.12 -12.84
C ALA A 383 -13.10 -8.14 -12.22
N LEU A 384 -11.81 -7.80 -12.17
CA LEU A 384 -10.80 -8.53 -11.44
C LEU A 384 -10.35 -7.70 -10.24
N VAL A 385 -10.81 -8.07 -9.05
CA VAL A 385 -10.41 -7.45 -7.79
C VAL A 385 -9.08 -8.07 -7.36
N LYS A 386 -8.06 -7.23 -7.18
CA LYS A 386 -6.68 -7.61 -6.80
C LYS A 386 -6.30 -7.05 -5.45
N GLY A 387 -5.17 -7.50 -4.91
CA GLY A 387 -4.64 -7.01 -3.63
C GLY A 387 -5.33 -7.63 -2.41
N LEU A 388 -6.03 -8.76 -2.63
CA LEU A 388 -6.69 -9.50 -1.58
C LEU A 388 -5.69 -10.36 -0.81
N ILE A 389 -6.00 -10.64 0.46
CA ILE A 389 -5.19 -11.52 1.30
C ILE A 389 -5.56 -12.98 1.00
N PRO A 390 -4.59 -13.87 0.84
CA PRO A 390 -4.87 -15.29 0.63
C PRO A 390 -5.70 -15.88 1.77
N GLY A 391 -6.69 -16.72 1.45
CA GLY A 391 -7.61 -17.32 2.41
C GLY A 391 -8.55 -16.33 3.11
N GLY A 392 -8.59 -15.09 2.65
CA GLY A 392 -9.50 -14.05 3.16
C GLY A 392 -10.94 -14.24 2.69
N SER A 393 -11.90 -13.94 3.55
CA SER A 393 -13.32 -13.87 3.21
C SER A 393 -13.68 -12.46 2.79
N TYR A 394 -14.25 -12.29 1.60
CA TYR A 394 -14.62 -10.99 1.07
C TYR A 394 -16.06 -10.99 0.58
N THR A 395 -16.76 -9.90 0.87
CA THR A 395 -18.06 -9.61 0.32
C THR A 395 -17.92 -8.46 -0.67
N PHE A 396 -18.26 -8.71 -1.91
CA PHE A 396 -18.17 -7.75 -3.01
C PHE A 396 -19.55 -7.14 -3.22
N GLU A 397 -19.60 -5.83 -3.24
CA GLU A 397 -20.79 -5.05 -3.58
C GLU A 397 -20.57 -4.41 -4.94
N VAL A 398 -21.50 -4.62 -5.84
CA VAL A 398 -21.47 -4.07 -7.21
C VAL A 398 -22.75 -3.32 -7.50
N ASN A 399 -22.63 -2.11 -8.01
CA ASN A 399 -23.75 -1.31 -8.48
C ASN A 399 -23.39 -0.61 -9.80
N ALA A 400 -24.41 -0.30 -10.57
CA ALA A 400 -24.28 0.57 -11.73
C ALA A 400 -24.18 2.03 -11.28
N GLU A 401 -23.39 2.83 -11.95
CA GLU A 401 -23.13 4.24 -11.64
C GLU A 401 -23.18 5.07 -12.93
N VAL A 402 -23.54 6.33 -12.81
CA VAL A 402 -23.46 7.31 -13.88
C VAL A 402 -22.10 8.00 -13.88
N GLU A 403 -21.69 8.61 -15.00
CA GLU A 403 -20.33 9.13 -15.20
C GLU A 403 -19.97 10.23 -14.20
N ASP A 404 -20.90 11.13 -13.88
CA ASP A 404 -20.68 12.22 -12.91
C ASP A 404 -20.80 11.80 -11.45
N LYS A 405 -21.08 10.52 -11.18
CA LYS A 405 -21.23 9.93 -9.84
C LYS A 405 -22.31 10.59 -8.97
N SER A 406 -23.26 11.29 -9.57
CA SER A 406 -24.31 12.01 -8.85
C SER A 406 -25.37 11.09 -8.24
N ILE A 407 -25.52 9.88 -8.78
CA ILE A 407 -26.49 8.88 -8.33
C ILE A 407 -26.01 7.46 -8.66
N GLU A 408 -26.14 6.59 -7.69
CA GLU A 408 -25.79 5.17 -7.80
C GLU A 408 -27.03 4.31 -7.88
N GLY A 409 -26.95 3.20 -8.62
CA GLY A 409 -27.92 2.13 -8.61
C GLY A 409 -27.90 1.35 -7.30
N ASP A 410 -28.90 0.51 -7.08
CA ASP A 410 -28.92 -0.38 -5.92
C ASP A 410 -27.81 -1.41 -6.03
N ARG A 411 -27.20 -1.71 -4.90
CA ARG A 411 -26.08 -2.64 -4.78
C ARG A 411 -26.57 -4.07 -4.79
N ARG A 412 -25.82 -4.94 -5.43
CA ARG A 412 -25.93 -6.39 -5.33
C ARG A 412 -24.63 -6.91 -4.75
N ASP A 413 -24.72 -7.87 -3.85
CA ASP A 413 -23.56 -8.45 -3.20
C ASP A 413 -23.39 -9.94 -3.47
N THR A 414 -22.15 -10.40 -3.34
CA THR A 414 -21.74 -11.80 -3.34
C THR A 414 -20.50 -11.95 -2.47
N SER A 415 -20.35 -13.13 -1.86
CA SER A 415 -19.21 -13.42 -1.00
C SER A 415 -18.43 -14.60 -1.51
N SER A 416 -17.11 -14.56 -1.29
CA SER A 416 -16.20 -15.67 -1.60
C SER A 416 -14.93 -15.58 -0.77
N TYR A 417 -14.29 -16.72 -0.59
CA TYR A 417 -12.92 -16.77 -0.10
C TYR A 417 -11.92 -16.66 -1.27
N THR A 418 -10.78 -16.03 -1.05
CA THR A 418 -9.59 -16.24 -1.89
C THR A 418 -8.99 -17.60 -1.61
N LYS A 419 -8.24 -18.18 -2.55
CA LYS A 419 -7.47 -19.40 -2.27
C LYS A 419 -6.48 -19.13 -1.14
N PRO A 420 -6.39 -20.02 -0.15
CA PRO A 420 -5.31 -19.95 0.83
C PRO A 420 -3.96 -20.11 0.12
N GLY A 421 -2.94 -19.47 0.65
CA GLY A 421 -1.59 -19.60 0.12
C GLY A 421 -1.08 -21.04 0.21
N LYS A 422 -0.12 -21.35 -0.65
CA LYS A 422 0.60 -22.62 -0.62
C LYS A 422 1.44 -22.73 0.66
N VAL A 423 1.37 -23.85 1.35
CA VAL A 423 2.26 -24.09 2.50
C VAL A 423 3.72 -24.14 2.04
N SER A 424 4.59 -23.50 2.79
CA SER A 424 6.03 -23.46 2.53
C SER A 424 6.81 -24.34 3.49
N ASN A 425 8.05 -24.60 3.16
CA ASN A 425 8.99 -25.37 3.98
C ASN A 425 8.44 -26.71 4.48
N LEU A 426 7.56 -27.35 3.67
CA LEU A 426 7.11 -28.70 3.96
C LEU A 426 8.30 -29.66 3.83
N LYS A 427 8.73 -30.17 4.96
CA LYS A 427 9.88 -31.06 5.07
C LYS A 427 9.74 -32.02 6.24
N GLN A 428 10.50 -33.04 6.20
CA GLN A 428 10.75 -33.92 7.35
C GLN A 428 11.52 -33.11 8.41
N SER A 429 11.01 -33.05 9.63
CA SER A 429 11.62 -32.33 10.77
C SER A 429 12.23 -33.26 11.80
N ALA A 430 11.62 -34.39 12.04
CA ALA A 430 12.14 -35.41 12.90
C ALA A 430 11.77 -36.79 12.36
N LEU A 431 12.55 -37.78 12.75
CA LEU A 431 12.36 -39.13 12.32
C LEU A 431 12.82 -40.12 13.39
N THR A 432 12.20 -41.26 13.39
CA THR A 432 12.60 -42.43 14.19
C THR A 432 12.65 -43.64 13.28
N LYS A 433 12.90 -44.79 13.83
CA LYS A 433 12.90 -46.05 13.06
C LYS A 433 11.50 -46.48 12.56
N ASP A 434 10.45 -45.94 13.18
CA ASP A 434 9.03 -46.31 12.93
C ASP A 434 8.11 -45.09 12.73
N SER A 435 8.63 -43.89 12.72
CA SER A 435 7.86 -42.70 12.48
C SER A 435 8.62 -41.61 11.75
N VAL A 436 7.87 -40.77 11.05
CA VAL A 436 8.37 -39.55 10.40
C VAL A 436 7.49 -38.40 10.87
N ASN A 437 8.11 -37.33 11.36
CA ASN A 437 7.44 -36.08 11.62
C ASN A 437 7.69 -35.14 10.45
N PHE A 438 6.61 -34.67 9.82
CA PHE A 438 6.62 -33.61 8.84
C PHE A 438 6.23 -32.30 9.49
N GLN A 439 6.87 -31.26 9.09
CA GLN A 439 6.58 -29.89 9.50
C GLN A 439 6.52 -28.99 8.28
N TRP A 440 5.62 -28.04 8.33
CA TRP A 440 5.48 -27.02 7.31
C TRP A 440 5.25 -25.68 7.96
N GLU A 441 5.43 -24.62 7.22
CA GLU A 441 5.11 -23.28 7.65
C GLU A 441 3.71 -22.91 7.21
N LYS A 442 3.03 -22.17 8.07
CA LYS A 442 1.75 -21.57 7.76
C LYS A 442 1.91 -20.67 6.52
N PRO A 443 1.03 -20.82 5.49
CA PRO A 443 1.09 -19.92 4.35
C PRO A 443 0.79 -18.48 4.75
N THR A 444 1.20 -17.54 3.90
CA THR A 444 0.82 -16.14 4.04
C THR A 444 -0.71 -16.01 3.96
N GLY A 445 -1.27 -15.12 4.76
CA GLY A 445 -2.72 -14.92 4.83
C GLY A 445 -3.44 -15.84 5.82
N ASN A 446 -4.69 -16.12 5.53
CA ASN A 446 -5.59 -16.86 6.42
C ASN A 446 -5.71 -18.32 6.00
N THR A 447 -5.82 -19.17 7.00
CA THR A 447 -6.15 -20.59 6.81
C THR A 447 -6.86 -21.10 8.07
N SER A 448 -7.84 -21.95 7.88
CA SER A 448 -8.56 -22.61 8.98
C SER A 448 -7.91 -23.92 9.42
N GLY A 449 -7.04 -24.48 8.57
CA GLY A 449 -6.39 -25.76 8.78
C GLY A 449 -5.80 -26.28 7.48
N TYR A 450 -5.47 -27.55 7.51
CA TYR A 450 -4.81 -28.22 6.39
C TYR A 450 -5.46 -29.56 6.14
N ARG A 451 -5.68 -29.90 4.87
CA ARG A 451 -5.96 -31.27 4.44
C ARG A 451 -4.64 -31.97 4.19
N VAL A 452 -4.42 -33.05 4.89
CA VAL A 452 -3.20 -33.85 4.80
C VAL A 452 -3.52 -35.25 4.29
N HIS A 453 -2.65 -35.73 3.42
CA HIS A 453 -2.71 -37.10 2.89
C HIS A 453 -1.30 -37.68 2.91
N ALA A 454 -1.11 -38.74 3.66
CA ALA A 454 0.14 -39.47 3.78
C ALA A 454 -0.01 -40.89 3.16
N TRP A 455 0.98 -41.27 2.38
CA TRP A 455 1.04 -42.64 1.78
C TRP A 455 2.46 -43.17 1.78
N ARG A 456 2.58 -44.47 1.75
CA ARG A 456 3.85 -45.22 1.65
C ARG A 456 4.02 -45.77 0.25
N GLU A 457 5.21 -45.69 -0.27
CA GLU A 457 5.63 -46.35 -1.51
C GLU A 457 6.41 -47.62 -1.17
N GLU A 458 5.95 -48.77 -1.65
CA GLU A 458 6.58 -50.05 -1.45
C GLU A 458 6.42 -50.91 -2.73
N ASN A 459 7.52 -51.34 -3.32
CA ASN A 459 7.54 -52.13 -4.55
C ASN A 459 6.72 -51.50 -5.70
N ASN A 460 6.82 -50.17 -5.86
CA ASN A 460 6.07 -49.38 -6.83
C ASN A 460 4.54 -49.33 -6.59
N ASN A 461 4.06 -49.78 -5.46
CA ASN A 461 2.67 -49.64 -5.01
C ASN A 461 2.57 -48.55 -4.00
N MET A 462 1.45 -47.81 -4.05
CA MET A 462 1.14 -46.75 -3.07
C MET A 462 0.12 -47.31 -2.08
N TYR A 463 0.41 -47.15 -0.80
CA TYR A 463 -0.46 -47.54 0.31
C TYR A 463 -0.84 -46.29 1.11
N ASP A 464 -2.12 -45.95 1.11
CA ASP A 464 -2.64 -44.86 1.93
C ASP A 464 -2.48 -45.17 3.41
N ILE A 465 -1.92 -44.21 4.15
CA ILE A 465 -1.68 -44.32 5.60
C ILE A 465 -2.67 -43.45 6.37
N PHE A 466 -2.84 -42.23 5.93
CA PHE A 466 -3.57 -41.22 6.67
C PHE A 466 -4.20 -40.20 5.74
N TRP A 467 -5.48 -39.91 5.94
CA TRP A 467 -6.22 -38.84 5.25
C TRP A 467 -7.10 -38.13 6.24
N ASN A 468 -6.83 -36.84 6.54
CA ASN A 468 -7.65 -36.07 7.46
C ASN A 468 -7.39 -34.56 7.33
N ASN A 469 -8.21 -33.75 7.99
CA ASN A 469 -7.99 -32.34 8.20
C ASN A 469 -7.33 -32.12 9.57
N VAL A 470 -6.30 -31.27 9.60
CA VAL A 470 -5.54 -30.95 10.81
C VAL A 470 -5.41 -29.42 10.94
N THR A 471 -5.24 -28.95 12.16
CA THR A 471 -5.03 -27.51 12.44
C THR A 471 -3.56 -27.17 12.72
N ASN A 472 -2.79 -28.18 13.12
CA ASN A 472 -1.36 -28.03 13.42
C ASN A 472 -0.54 -27.95 12.13
N THR A 473 0.63 -27.33 12.23
CA THR A 473 1.62 -27.24 11.15
C THR A 473 2.65 -28.38 11.17
N SER A 474 2.30 -29.46 11.80
CA SER A 474 3.10 -30.67 11.87
C SER A 474 2.21 -31.91 11.92
N LEU A 475 2.73 -33.01 11.40
CA LEU A 475 2.09 -34.32 11.44
C LEU A 475 3.14 -35.40 11.64
N THR A 476 2.92 -36.23 12.63
CA THR A 476 3.72 -37.44 12.84
C THR A 476 3.00 -38.66 12.21
N VAL A 477 3.64 -39.27 11.27
CA VAL A 477 3.19 -40.52 10.64
C VAL A 477 3.95 -41.65 11.33
N GLY A 478 3.27 -42.38 12.24
CA GLY A 478 3.84 -43.43 13.05
C GLY A 478 3.50 -44.84 12.54
N ASN A 479 4.02 -45.86 13.24
CA ASN A 479 3.81 -47.29 12.97
C ASN A 479 4.23 -47.71 11.54
N GLN A 480 5.33 -47.15 11.06
CA GLN A 480 5.87 -47.47 9.75
C GLN A 480 7.08 -48.39 9.89
N PRO A 481 7.35 -49.22 8.90
CA PRO A 481 8.59 -50.02 8.86
C PRO A 481 9.83 -49.12 8.92
N SER A 482 10.89 -49.60 9.52
CA SER A 482 12.19 -48.90 9.47
C SER A 482 12.70 -48.82 8.02
N GLY A 483 13.27 -47.68 7.64
CA GLY A 483 13.70 -47.37 6.30
C GLY A 483 12.57 -47.16 5.28
N ALA A 484 11.32 -46.99 5.72
CA ALA A 484 10.18 -46.76 4.83
C ALA A 484 10.21 -45.38 4.19
N LYS A 485 9.81 -45.31 2.94
CA LYS A 485 9.65 -44.07 2.16
C LYS A 485 8.20 -43.60 2.24
N ILE A 486 7.99 -42.44 2.85
CA ILE A 486 6.67 -41.89 3.15
C ILE A 486 6.53 -40.56 2.43
N TRP A 487 5.41 -40.38 1.78
CA TRP A 487 5.02 -39.14 1.13
C TRP A 487 3.93 -38.44 1.94
N LEU A 488 4.01 -37.12 2.05
CA LEU A 488 2.98 -36.30 2.61
C LEU A 488 2.57 -35.21 1.64
N SER A 489 1.29 -35.09 1.40
CA SER A 489 0.65 -33.99 0.69
C SER A 489 -0.08 -33.10 1.69
N VAL A 490 0.11 -31.78 1.58
CA VAL A 490 -0.54 -30.79 2.42
C VAL A 490 -1.19 -29.73 1.56
N VAL A 491 -2.45 -29.40 1.85
CA VAL A 491 -3.26 -28.36 1.21
C VAL A 491 -3.87 -27.48 2.28
N ALA A 492 -3.69 -26.17 2.20
CA ALA A 492 -4.34 -25.24 3.12
C ALA A 492 -5.82 -25.06 2.80
N LEU A 493 -6.66 -24.90 3.81
CA LEU A 493 -8.12 -24.83 3.73
C LEU A 493 -8.65 -23.48 4.23
N VAL A 494 -9.77 -23.05 3.65
CA VAL A 494 -10.64 -22.00 4.23
C VAL A 494 -11.69 -22.63 5.15
N PRO A 495 -12.37 -21.83 6.02
CA PRO A 495 -13.29 -22.36 7.03
C PRO A 495 -14.44 -23.21 6.49
N ASP A 496 -15.00 -22.86 5.34
CA ASP A 496 -16.12 -23.60 4.72
C ASP A 496 -15.68 -24.68 3.72
N GLY A 497 -14.37 -24.77 3.47
CA GLY A 497 -13.82 -25.73 2.51
C GLY A 497 -14.16 -25.47 1.04
N SER A 498 -14.73 -24.30 0.71
CA SER A 498 -15.19 -23.96 -0.64
C SER A 498 -14.06 -23.84 -1.66
N VAL A 499 -12.89 -23.39 -1.20
CA VAL A 499 -11.66 -23.27 -2.01
C VAL A 499 -10.47 -23.81 -1.24
N GLU A 500 -9.56 -24.40 -1.99
CA GLU A 500 -8.34 -25.01 -1.44
C GLU A 500 -7.10 -24.33 -2.01
N GLY A 501 -6.05 -24.28 -1.21
CA GLY A 501 -4.74 -23.82 -1.62
C GLY A 501 -4.06 -24.78 -2.60
N GLU A 502 -2.89 -24.39 -3.06
CA GLU A 502 -2.07 -25.24 -3.90
C GLU A 502 -1.44 -26.38 -3.07
N ARG A 503 -1.41 -27.56 -3.66
CA ARG A 503 -0.84 -28.76 -3.03
C ARG A 503 0.69 -28.65 -2.90
N SER A 504 1.21 -28.89 -1.69
CA SER A 504 2.62 -29.13 -1.43
C SER A 504 2.84 -30.60 -1.12
N ILE A 505 3.94 -31.17 -1.60
CA ILE A 505 4.28 -32.58 -1.38
C ILE A 505 5.71 -32.65 -0.89
N ALA A 506 5.96 -33.49 0.08
CA ALA A 506 7.30 -33.82 0.58
C ALA A 506 7.42 -35.32 0.80
N MET A 507 8.65 -35.80 0.69
CA MET A 507 9.03 -37.18 0.98
C MET A 507 9.85 -37.20 2.27
N GLY A 508 9.60 -38.19 3.10
CA GLY A 508 10.36 -38.48 4.29
C GLY A 508 10.74 -39.96 4.36
N LEU A 509 11.78 -40.25 5.08
CA LEU A 509 12.27 -41.58 5.31
C LEU A 509 12.24 -41.85 6.82
N THR A 510 11.80 -43.02 7.24
CA THR A 510 12.10 -43.52 8.58
C THR A 510 13.57 -43.94 8.66
N THR A 511 14.14 -43.82 9.84
CA THR A 511 15.53 -44.25 10.05
C THR A 511 15.66 -45.74 9.81
N PRO A 512 16.65 -46.20 9.07
CA PRO A 512 16.93 -47.61 8.99
C PRO A 512 17.29 -48.15 10.38
N GLY A 513 16.96 -49.42 10.61
CA GLY A 513 17.30 -50.08 11.86
C GLY A 513 18.82 -50.21 12.02
N LYS A 514 19.30 -50.14 13.25
CA LYS A 514 20.72 -50.37 13.53
C LYS A 514 21.06 -51.87 13.44
N VAL A 515 22.27 -52.15 13.11
CA VAL A 515 22.80 -53.51 13.14
C VAL A 515 22.89 -54.01 14.58
N THR A 516 22.86 -55.32 14.77
CA THR A 516 23.07 -55.99 16.05
C THR A 516 24.23 -56.97 15.95
N ASP A 517 24.70 -57.45 17.10
CA ASP A 517 25.71 -58.51 17.20
C ASP A 517 27.01 -58.17 16.43
N LEU A 518 27.46 -56.90 16.54
CA LEU A 518 28.71 -56.49 15.94
C LEU A 518 29.89 -57.13 16.67
N LEU A 519 30.63 -57.95 15.97
CA LEU A 519 31.75 -58.72 16.49
C LEU A 519 33.02 -58.40 15.65
N LEU A 520 34.16 -58.41 16.32
CA LEU A 520 35.46 -58.22 15.70
C LEU A 520 36.33 -59.48 15.82
N VAL A 521 36.89 -59.90 14.73
CA VAL A 521 37.95 -60.88 14.70
C VAL A 521 39.26 -60.14 14.33
N ILE A 522 40.23 -60.17 15.22
CA ILE A 522 41.44 -59.33 15.17
C ILE A 522 42.72 -60.18 14.99
N THR A 523 43.62 -59.63 14.20
CA THR A 523 45.01 -60.09 14.09
C THR A 523 45.98 -58.94 14.33
N ALA A 524 47.23 -59.10 14.11
CA ALA A 524 48.18 -57.99 14.25
C ALA A 524 48.01 -56.88 13.20
N ASN A 525 47.47 -57.22 12.04
CA ASN A 525 47.35 -56.28 10.93
C ASN A 525 45.99 -56.32 10.22
N THR A 526 44.99 -57.02 10.79
CA THR A 526 43.64 -57.08 10.22
C THR A 526 42.57 -57.03 11.28
N ILE A 527 41.47 -56.42 10.95
CA ILE A 527 40.19 -56.44 11.71
C ILE A 527 39.12 -56.87 10.76
N LYS A 528 38.43 -57.95 11.07
CA LYS A 528 37.24 -58.40 10.37
C LYS A 528 36.03 -58.14 11.26
N ALA A 529 35.12 -57.27 10.81
CA ALA A 529 33.83 -57.01 11.43
C ALA A 529 32.72 -57.87 10.81
N THR A 530 31.81 -58.35 11.64
CA THR A 530 30.61 -59.09 11.26
C THR A 530 29.45 -58.63 12.09
N TRP A 531 28.27 -58.53 11.52
CA TRP A 531 27.05 -58.06 12.18
C TRP A 531 25.79 -58.74 11.69
N THR A 532 24.71 -58.60 12.43
CA THR A 532 23.38 -59.06 12.03
C THR A 532 22.63 -57.85 11.43
N PRO A 533 22.13 -57.95 10.18
CA PRO A 533 21.33 -56.91 9.54
C PRO A 533 20.05 -56.58 10.28
N PRO A 534 19.57 -55.30 10.30
CA PRO A 534 18.32 -54.93 10.92
C PRO A 534 17.11 -55.44 10.12
N GLN A 535 15.96 -55.43 10.78
CA GLN A 535 14.67 -55.63 10.11
C GLN A 535 14.26 -54.33 9.39
N GLY A 536 13.60 -54.41 8.25
CA GLY A 536 13.09 -53.27 7.45
C GLY A 536 13.93 -53.01 6.20
N ASN A 537 13.79 -51.80 5.64
CA ASN A 537 14.43 -51.41 4.41
C ASN A 537 15.78 -50.74 4.63
N TYR A 538 16.76 -51.13 3.88
CA TYR A 538 18.10 -50.55 3.83
C TYR A 538 18.77 -50.80 2.49
N GLU A 539 19.73 -50.01 2.12
CA GLU A 539 20.48 -50.10 0.87
C GLU A 539 21.87 -50.73 1.10
N ALA A 540 22.54 -50.30 2.14
CA ALA A 540 23.90 -50.68 2.42
C ALA A 540 24.28 -50.47 3.90
N PHE A 541 25.48 -50.88 4.26
CA PHE A 541 26.14 -50.59 5.53
C PHE A 541 27.34 -49.69 5.24
N SER A 542 27.48 -48.63 5.97
CA SER A 542 28.68 -47.80 6.02
C SER A 542 29.52 -48.25 7.21
N VAL A 543 30.68 -48.71 6.94
CA VAL A 543 31.58 -49.25 7.95
C VAL A 543 32.81 -48.35 8.03
N GLN A 544 32.99 -47.74 9.15
CA GLN A 544 34.05 -46.79 9.43
C GLN A 544 35.06 -47.36 10.44
N LEU A 545 36.28 -47.24 10.10
CA LEU A 545 37.41 -47.62 10.93
C LEU A 545 38.16 -46.35 11.35
N ASN A 546 38.24 -46.07 12.64
CA ASN A 546 38.92 -44.91 13.20
C ASN A 546 40.03 -45.33 14.17
N LEU A 547 41.09 -44.54 14.21
CA LEU A 547 42.04 -44.58 15.30
C LEU A 547 41.42 -44.02 16.57
N THR A 548 41.37 -44.75 17.65
CA THR A 548 40.73 -44.28 18.89
C THR A 548 41.53 -43.11 19.53
N ALA A 549 42.82 -43.12 19.39
CA ALA A 549 43.69 -42.12 20.05
C ALA A 549 43.58 -40.72 19.45
N SER A 550 43.36 -40.60 18.15
CA SER A 550 43.24 -39.33 17.45
C SER A 550 41.85 -39.09 16.90
N ASN A 551 40.96 -40.06 16.98
CA ASN A 551 39.68 -40.10 16.33
C ASN A 551 39.78 -39.91 14.79
N GLU A 552 40.93 -40.13 14.25
CA GLU A 552 41.23 -40.03 12.83
C GLU A 552 40.63 -41.20 12.06
N GLU A 553 39.92 -40.87 11.00
CA GLU A 553 39.38 -41.87 10.09
C GLU A 553 40.50 -42.55 9.31
N VAL A 554 40.62 -43.84 9.51
CA VAL A 554 41.55 -44.66 8.75
C VAL A 554 40.98 -45.09 7.41
N LYS A 555 39.73 -45.47 7.44
CA LYS A 555 39.03 -45.96 6.25
C LYS A 555 37.53 -46.02 6.45
N THR A 556 36.78 -45.59 5.46
CA THR A 556 35.34 -45.83 5.39
C THR A 556 34.99 -46.57 4.13
N GLU A 557 34.24 -47.62 4.23
CA GLU A 557 33.77 -48.45 3.11
C GLU A 557 32.29 -48.73 3.24
N ASN A 558 31.60 -48.74 2.09
CA ASN A 558 30.21 -49.16 2.02
C ASN A 558 30.12 -50.59 1.48
N THR A 559 29.24 -51.38 2.07
CA THR A 559 29.04 -52.79 1.66
C THR A 559 27.56 -53.18 1.79
N SER A 560 27.11 -54.02 0.95
CA SER A 560 25.79 -54.69 1.09
C SER A 560 25.88 -56.02 1.87
N ALA A 561 27.08 -56.50 2.11
CA ALA A 561 27.32 -57.70 2.89
C ALA A 561 27.31 -57.41 4.40
N SER A 562 26.93 -58.36 5.21
CA SER A 562 26.95 -58.30 6.68
C SER A 562 28.32 -58.50 7.30
N GLN A 563 29.37 -58.26 6.56
CA GLN A 563 30.78 -58.36 7.01
C GLN A 563 31.73 -57.49 6.18
N LEU A 564 32.79 -57.02 6.81
CA LEU A 564 33.87 -56.30 6.14
C LEU A 564 35.22 -56.56 6.82
N SER A 565 36.28 -56.58 6.05
CA SER A 565 37.64 -56.81 6.55
C SER A 565 38.54 -55.67 6.20
N PHE A 566 39.21 -55.10 7.22
CA PHE A 566 40.22 -54.09 7.07
C PHE A 566 41.60 -54.76 7.18
N THR A 567 42.49 -54.45 6.31
CA THR A 567 43.85 -55.00 6.22
C THR A 567 44.90 -53.90 6.27
N SER A 568 46.15 -54.28 6.48
CA SER A 568 47.27 -53.35 6.56
C SER A 568 47.18 -52.37 7.74
N LEU A 569 46.64 -52.82 8.85
CA LEU A 569 46.55 -52.07 10.08
C LEU A 569 47.83 -52.14 10.91
N LYS A 570 48.06 -51.16 11.73
CA LYS A 570 49.19 -51.12 12.65
C LYS A 570 48.90 -52.05 13.83
N ALA A 571 49.89 -52.76 14.28
CA ALA A 571 49.79 -53.66 15.40
C ALA A 571 49.77 -52.90 16.75
N GLY A 572 49.00 -53.36 17.72
CA GLY A 572 48.89 -52.80 19.06
C GLY A 572 48.21 -51.45 19.12
N VAL A 573 47.44 -51.13 18.11
CA VAL A 573 46.69 -49.87 18.02
C VAL A 573 45.20 -50.15 18.24
N GLU A 574 44.58 -49.26 19.00
CA GLU A 574 43.14 -49.33 19.22
C GLU A 574 42.40 -48.72 18.03
N TYR A 575 41.54 -49.47 17.48
CA TYR A 575 40.61 -49.04 16.44
C TYR A 575 39.19 -49.16 16.90
N ALA A 576 38.40 -48.18 16.51
CA ALA A 576 36.98 -48.24 16.63
C ALA A 576 36.38 -48.59 15.29
N VAL A 577 35.61 -49.62 15.24
CA VAL A 577 34.79 -50.02 14.08
C VAL A 577 33.37 -49.58 14.35
N THR A 578 32.87 -48.73 13.50
CA THR A 578 31.49 -48.24 13.56
C THR A 578 30.74 -48.72 12.33
N VAL A 579 29.63 -49.38 12.54
CA VAL A 579 28.74 -49.82 11.47
C VAL A 579 27.44 -49.04 11.56
N THR A 580 27.06 -48.42 10.48
CA THR A 580 25.79 -47.70 10.30
C THR A 580 25.04 -48.30 9.10
N THR A 581 23.79 -48.58 9.29
CA THR A 581 22.89 -48.97 8.19
C THR A 581 22.54 -47.70 7.41
N VAL A 582 22.57 -47.78 6.10
CA VAL A 582 22.30 -46.64 5.18
C VAL A 582 21.07 -46.94 4.34
N ASN A 583 20.18 -45.96 4.26
CA ASN A 583 19.05 -45.94 3.36
C ASN A 583 18.88 -44.53 2.78
N GLY A 584 19.21 -44.34 1.51
CA GLY A 584 19.34 -43.05 0.89
C GLY A 584 20.37 -42.20 1.61
N TYR A 585 19.95 -41.02 2.12
CA TYR A 585 20.81 -40.10 2.89
C TYR A 585 20.80 -40.38 4.42
N LEU A 586 19.94 -41.28 4.87
CA LEU A 586 19.77 -41.59 6.30
C LEU A 586 20.69 -42.69 6.74
N LYS A 587 21.17 -42.52 7.95
CA LYS A 587 21.97 -43.51 8.64
C LYS A 587 21.25 -43.93 9.91
N SER A 588 21.37 -45.17 10.28
CA SER A 588 20.92 -45.65 11.60
C SER A 588 21.77 -45.07 12.71
N ASP A 589 21.34 -45.25 13.92
CA ASP A 589 22.24 -45.15 15.07
C ASP A 589 23.43 -46.04 14.83
N PRO A 590 24.64 -45.55 15.06
CA PRO A 590 25.86 -46.34 14.87
C PRO A 590 25.98 -47.43 15.93
N GLU A 591 26.43 -48.57 15.52
CA GLU A 591 26.93 -49.58 16.43
C GLU A 591 28.44 -49.55 16.38
N THR A 592 29.06 -49.35 17.51
CA THR A 592 30.51 -49.16 17.59
C THR A 592 31.14 -50.13 18.57
N ILE A 593 32.13 -50.78 18.13
CA ILE A 593 32.95 -51.63 18.96
C ILE A 593 34.43 -51.22 18.84
N ARG A 594 35.13 -51.22 19.94
CA ARG A 594 36.55 -50.89 20.00
C ARG A 594 37.36 -52.11 20.39
N ASN A 595 38.49 -52.23 19.76
CA ASN A 595 39.45 -53.24 20.16
C ASN A 595 40.85 -52.93 19.61
N PHE A 596 41.82 -53.42 20.27
CA PHE A 596 43.21 -53.31 19.84
C PHE A 596 43.57 -54.43 18.86
N THR A 597 44.32 -54.10 17.84
CA THR A 597 45.03 -55.10 17.06
C THR A 597 46.05 -55.80 17.95
N LEU A 598 46.34 -57.03 17.67
CA LEU A 598 47.34 -57.78 18.50
C LEU A 598 48.69 -57.03 18.41
N PRO A 599 49.25 -56.62 19.53
CA PRO A 599 50.55 -55.96 19.53
C PRO A 599 51.68 -56.94 19.17
N LEU A 600 52.65 -56.40 18.46
CA LEU A 600 53.86 -57.12 18.18
C LEU A 600 54.78 -57.13 19.42
N PRO A 601 55.52 -58.23 19.65
CA PRO A 601 56.37 -58.28 20.80
C PRO A 601 57.58 -57.29 20.70
N PRO A 602 58.07 -56.80 21.82
CA PRO A 602 59.30 -56.02 21.85
C PRO A 602 60.47 -56.80 21.31
N GLN A 603 61.43 -56.13 20.74
CA GLN A 603 62.63 -56.76 20.19
C GLN A 603 63.84 -56.61 21.12
N SER A 604 64.69 -57.58 21.18
CA SER A 604 66.02 -57.51 21.77
C SER A 604 66.05 -56.98 23.21
N ALA A 605 65.35 -57.62 24.11
CA ALA A 605 65.44 -57.29 25.54
C ALA A 605 66.87 -57.54 26.06
N LYS A 606 67.48 -56.55 26.66
CA LYS A 606 68.82 -56.61 27.22
C LYS A 606 68.92 -55.84 28.53
N ILE A 607 69.90 -56.16 29.30
CA ILE A 607 70.18 -55.42 30.53
C ILE A 607 71.20 -54.37 30.21
N ASP A 608 70.89 -53.08 30.53
CA ASP A 608 71.79 -51.96 30.32
C ASP A 608 72.51 -51.56 31.55
N PHE A 609 71.93 -51.69 32.69
CA PHE A 609 72.51 -51.37 33.95
C PHE A 609 72.08 -52.34 35.05
N SER A 610 72.94 -52.70 35.94
CA SER A 610 72.64 -53.51 37.07
C SER A 610 73.52 -53.18 38.24
N ASN A 611 72.91 -53.10 39.43
CA ASN A 611 73.64 -53.06 40.72
C ASN A 611 72.91 -54.00 41.70
N GLY A 612 73.32 -53.98 42.94
CA GLY A 612 72.87 -54.96 43.95
C GLY A 612 71.33 -54.89 44.27
N SER A 613 70.67 -53.85 43.91
CA SER A 613 69.26 -53.67 44.23
C SER A 613 68.45 -53.12 43.04
N HIS A 614 69.09 -52.87 41.91
CA HIS A 614 68.46 -52.25 40.76
C HIS A 614 68.95 -52.90 39.47
N VAL A 615 68.01 -53.22 38.59
CA VAL A 615 68.25 -53.71 37.23
C VAL A 615 67.52 -52.79 36.23
N THR A 616 68.24 -52.27 35.32
CA THR A 616 67.67 -51.54 34.20
C THR A 616 67.60 -52.47 32.98
N LEU A 617 66.42 -52.79 32.61
CA LEU A 617 66.12 -53.55 31.42
C LEU A 617 65.82 -52.57 30.25
N SER A 618 66.41 -52.82 29.13
CA SER A 618 66.02 -52.08 27.90
C SER A 618 65.70 -53.03 26.79
N TRP A 619 64.92 -52.54 25.87
CA TRP A 619 64.47 -53.28 24.71
C TRP A 619 64.27 -52.36 23.52
N LYS A 620 64.11 -52.86 22.38
CA LYS A 620 63.73 -52.10 21.21
C LYS A 620 62.20 -52.20 21.02
N ALA A 621 61.59 -51.08 20.72
CA ALA A 621 60.19 -51.03 20.32
C ALA A 621 59.96 -51.96 19.07
N PRO A 622 58.81 -52.53 18.92
CA PRO A 622 58.46 -53.24 17.68
C PRO A 622 58.64 -52.36 16.45
N THR A 623 59.11 -52.89 15.34
CA THR A 623 59.46 -52.14 14.13
C THR A 623 58.34 -51.33 13.53
N GLU A 624 57.09 -51.69 13.75
CA GLU A 624 55.90 -51.00 13.22
C GLU A 624 55.21 -50.07 14.23
N SER A 625 55.85 -49.74 15.32
CA SER A 625 55.29 -48.96 16.42
C SER A 625 55.57 -47.46 16.36
N GLN A 626 56.16 -46.95 15.30
CA GLN A 626 56.45 -45.52 15.16
C GLN A 626 55.17 -44.69 15.21
N GLY A 627 55.05 -43.83 16.21
CA GLY A 627 53.93 -42.96 16.43
C GLY A 627 52.79 -43.54 17.29
N VAL A 628 52.98 -44.68 17.89
CA VAL A 628 52.02 -45.27 18.82
C VAL A 628 52.62 -45.21 20.24
N GLN A 629 51.84 -44.62 21.14
CA GLN A 629 52.24 -44.68 22.56
C GLN A 629 52.05 -46.09 23.08
N ILE A 630 53.13 -46.77 23.24
CA ILE A 630 53.16 -48.19 23.64
C ILE A 630 53.37 -48.23 25.17
N THR A 631 52.51 -49.00 25.81
CA THR A 631 52.72 -49.43 27.18
C THR A 631 53.39 -50.78 27.21
N TYR A 632 54.46 -50.85 27.89
CA TYR A 632 55.20 -52.12 28.10
C TYR A 632 54.82 -52.62 29.48
N LEU A 633 54.42 -53.86 29.50
CA LEU A 633 54.24 -54.64 30.71
C LEU A 633 55.55 -55.34 30.98
N VAL A 634 56.22 -54.96 32.02
CA VAL A 634 57.49 -55.51 32.42
C VAL A 634 57.31 -56.33 33.67
N LYS A 635 57.81 -57.48 33.67
CA LYS A 635 57.69 -58.41 34.76
C LYS A 635 59.00 -59.07 35.02
N TYR A 636 59.28 -59.26 36.26
CA TYR A 636 60.29 -60.17 36.61
C TYR A 636 59.72 -61.32 37.46
N PHE A 637 60.48 -62.38 37.49
CA PHE A 637 60.20 -63.55 38.32
C PHE A 637 61.59 -64.05 38.84
N ALA A 638 61.69 -64.18 40.15
CA ALA A 638 62.75 -64.77 40.79
C ALA A 638 62.29 -66.10 41.44
N GLU A 639 62.71 -67.18 40.84
CA GLU A 639 62.28 -68.51 41.27
C GLU A 639 62.66 -68.80 42.74
N PHE A 640 63.84 -68.34 43.12
CA PHE A 640 64.34 -68.55 44.48
C PHE A 640 63.50 -67.92 45.59
N TRP A 641 63.04 -66.71 45.35
CA TRP A 641 62.20 -65.94 46.30
C TRP A 641 60.72 -66.13 46.11
N ASN A 642 60.35 -66.82 45.07
CA ASN A 642 59.05 -66.83 44.60
C ASN A 642 58.51 -65.38 44.48
N ASP A 643 59.36 -64.48 44.12
CA ASP A 643 59.15 -63.07 44.05
C ASP A 643 58.88 -62.69 42.60
N THR A 644 57.81 -61.95 42.39
CA THR A 644 57.40 -61.50 41.11
C THR A 644 56.82 -60.08 41.23
N GLN A 645 57.27 -59.20 40.39
CA GLN A 645 56.71 -57.87 40.24
C GLN A 645 56.33 -57.66 38.78
N THR A 646 55.22 -57.05 38.61
CA THR A 646 54.75 -56.60 37.30
C THR A 646 54.57 -55.09 37.36
N SER A 647 55.11 -54.36 36.43
CA SER A 647 54.99 -52.93 36.28
C SER A 647 54.71 -52.52 34.85
N GLU A 648 54.16 -51.35 34.66
CA GLU A 648 53.87 -50.76 33.37
C GLU A 648 54.79 -49.59 33.13
N THR A 649 55.28 -49.43 31.93
CA THR A 649 56.13 -48.30 31.52
C THR A 649 55.90 -47.90 30.07
N TYR A 650 56.12 -46.67 29.76
CA TYR A 650 56.12 -46.15 28.39
C TYR A 650 57.49 -46.05 27.77
N ALA A 651 58.49 -46.12 28.59
CA ALA A 651 59.89 -46.09 28.17
C ALA A 651 60.31 -47.42 27.61
N THR A 652 61.28 -47.44 26.76
CA THR A 652 61.91 -48.65 26.20
C THR A 652 63.00 -49.18 27.17
N ASN A 653 62.93 -48.77 28.38
CA ASN A 653 63.70 -49.24 29.49
C ASN A 653 62.90 -49.21 30.79
N TYR A 654 63.24 -49.99 31.70
CA TYR A 654 62.63 -50.00 33.05
C TYR A 654 63.64 -50.44 34.07
N THR A 655 63.63 -49.77 35.19
CA THR A 655 64.53 -50.11 36.31
C THR A 655 63.66 -50.74 37.40
N PHE A 656 63.98 -51.93 37.68
CA PHE A 656 63.43 -52.59 38.87
C PHE A 656 64.22 -52.26 40.07
N HIS A 657 63.58 -51.89 41.14
CA HIS A 657 64.20 -51.47 42.40
C HIS A 657 63.93 -52.50 43.50
N GLU A 658 64.67 -52.34 44.58
CA GLU A 658 64.47 -53.22 45.75
C GLU A 658 64.66 -54.70 45.45
N LEU A 659 65.37 -54.98 44.39
CA LEU A 659 65.65 -56.36 44.02
C LEU A 659 66.69 -56.91 45.00
N HIS A 660 66.55 -58.13 45.24
CA HIS A 660 67.52 -58.86 46.07
C HIS A 660 68.89 -58.97 45.37
N ALA A 661 69.92 -58.59 46.05
CA ALA A 661 71.27 -58.63 45.51
C ALA A 661 71.70 -60.12 45.28
N GLY A 662 72.31 -60.35 44.12
CA GLY A 662 72.80 -61.70 43.74
C GLY A 662 71.72 -62.64 43.25
N THR A 663 70.56 -62.16 43.00
CA THR A 663 69.41 -62.95 42.62
C THR A 663 69.22 -62.95 41.06
N ASN A 664 69.08 -64.13 40.55
CA ASN A 664 68.76 -64.30 39.15
C ASN A 664 67.26 -64.03 38.91
N TYR A 665 66.98 -63.05 38.13
CA TYR A 665 65.68 -62.64 37.74
C TYR A 665 65.45 -62.98 36.21
N ASN A 666 64.35 -63.59 35.99
CA ASN A 666 63.83 -63.71 34.60
C ASN A 666 62.95 -62.49 34.35
N PHE A 667 63.37 -61.69 33.42
CA PHE A 667 62.65 -60.47 33.00
C PHE A 667 61.87 -60.80 31.73
N GLU A 668 60.62 -60.37 31.73
CA GLU A 668 59.72 -60.53 30.65
C GLU A 668 59.17 -59.15 30.27
N VAL A 669 59.22 -58.83 29.03
CA VAL A 669 58.62 -57.61 28.49
C VAL A 669 57.57 -57.96 27.45
N ARG A 670 56.38 -57.47 27.63
CA ARG A 670 55.27 -57.56 26.66
C ARG A 670 54.88 -56.16 26.25
N VAL A 671 54.36 -56.01 25.08
CA VAL A 671 53.62 -54.82 24.70
C VAL A 671 52.17 -55.07 25.12
N LYS A 672 51.66 -54.11 25.86
CA LYS A 672 50.25 -54.07 26.28
C LYS A 672 49.56 -53.04 25.45
N ALA A 673 48.53 -53.43 24.82
CA ALA A 673 47.60 -52.55 24.07
C ALA A 673 46.18 -52.83 24.59
N GLY A 674 45.69 -51.96 25.51
CA GLY A 674 44.44 -52.17 26.21
C GLY A 674 44.38 -53.50 26.91
N THR A 675 43.49 -54.37 26.54
CA THR A 675 43.35 -55.76 27.08
C THR A 675 44.19 -56.76 26.32
N GLN A 676 44.85 -56.36 25.24
CA GLN A 676 45.63 -57.25 24.38
C GLN A 676 47.10 -57.16 24.77
N GLU A 677 47.71 -58.31 24.84
CA GLU A 677 49.12 -58.44 25.14
C GLU A 677 49.86 -59.17 24.02
N SER A 678 51.08 -58.77 23.77
CA SER A 678 51.93 -59.44 22.82
C SER A 678 52.53 -60.75 23.41
N LYS A 679 53.11 -61.53 22.58
CA LYS A 679 54.00 -62.58 23.04
C LYS A 679 55.14 -61.90 23.84
N PRO A 680 55.64 -62.52 24.90
CA PRO A 680 56.72 -62.00 25.70
C PRO A 680 58.07 -62.05 24.99
N THR A 681 58.89 -61.04 25.20
CA THR A 681 60.36 -61.13 24.95
C THR A 681 61.03 -61.23 26.30
N GLN A 682 61.88 -62.23 26.43
CA GLN A 682 62.43 -62.61 27.71
C GLN A 682 63.95 -62.48 27.72
N THR A 683 64.45 -62.08 28.84
CA THR A 683 65.88 -62.09 29.17
C THR A 683 66.06 -62.37 30.66
N SER A 684 67.24 -62.84 31.03
CA SER A 684 67.51 -63.10 32.44
C SER A 684 68.76 -62.38 32.89
N HIS A 685 68.72 -61.84 34.09
CA HIS A 685 69.85 -61.09 34.66
C HIS A 685 69.70 -60.84 36.17
N THR A 686 70.71 -60.46 36.74
CA THR A 686 70.81 -60.17 38.14
C THR A 686 71.17 -58.70 38.47
N THR A 687 70.79 -58.03 39.34
CA THR A 687 70.19 -56.75 39.83
C THR A 687 70.89 -55.44 39.90
N SER A 688 70.28 -53.71 39.74
CA SER A 688 70.39 -52.24 40.28
C SER A 688 69.51 -51.03 40.05
N ALA A 689 68.12 -48.30 40.35
CA ALA A 689 67.05 -47.13 40.55
C ALA A 689 66.74 -45.59 40.07
N THR A 690 64.77 -43.28 39.73
CA THR A 690 63.82 -42.05 40.13
C THR A 690 62.97 -40.83 39.35
N VAL A 691 61.66 -38.95 39.49
CA VAL A 691 60.54 -37.95 38.90
C VAL A 691 60.00 -36.43 39.07
N ARG A 692 58.31 -34.98 38.29
CA ARG A 692 57.50 -33.59 38.63
C ARG A 692 56.39 -32.77 37.77
N VAL A 693 55.36 -31.06 37.92
CA VAL A 693 54.09 -30.23 37.39
C VAL A 693 53.77 -28.62 37.36
N ARG A 694 52.24 -27.42 36.72
CA ARG A 694 51.72 -25.90 36.85
C ARG A 694 50.30 -25.39 36.33
N THR A 695 49.72 -23.72 36.41
CA THR A 695 48.40 -22.94 36.07
C THR A 695 48.51 -21.45 35.58
N VAL A 696 47.36 -20.61 34.95
CA VAL A 696 47.27 -19.17 34.44
C VAL A 696 45.91 -18.46 34.72
N THR A 697 45.85 -17.03 34.84
CA THR A 697 44.69 -16.13 35.06
C THR A 697 44.67 -14.87 34.17
N MET A 698 43.48 -14.25 33.84
CA MET A 698 43.28 -13.01 33.05
C MET A 698 42.34 -12.02 33.75
N ALA A 699 42.47 -10.70 33.52
CA ALA A 699 41.62 -9.61 33.99
C ALA A 699 41.06 -8.75 32.83
N CYS A 700 39.88 -8.16 33.04
CA CYS A 700 39.19 -7.31 32.06
C CYS A 700 38.92 -5.91 32.65
N SER A 701 39.12 -4.84 31.86
CA SER A 701 38.82 -3.45 32.22
C SER A 701 38.14 -2.69 31.09
N SER A 702 37.27 -1.73 31.41
CA SER A 702 36.55 -0.86 30.48
C SER A 702 36.67 0.60 30.86
N SER A 703 36.70 1.49 29.89
CA SER A 703 36.75 2.95 30.07
C SER A 703 35.40 3.59 30.43
N GLU A 704 34.31 2.85 30.30
CA GLU A 704 32.97 3.32 30.67
C GLU A 704 32.38 2.50 31.82
N PRO A 705 32.14 3.12 32.99
CA PRO A 705 31.65 2.41 34.20
C PRO A 705 30.32 1.71 34.00
N SER A 706 29.44 2.28 33.16
CA SER A 706 28.09 1.74 32.92
C SER A 706 28.02 0.41 32.16
N ILE A 707 29.12 0.00 31.54
CA ILE A 707 29.21 -1.26 30.80
C ILE A 707 29.46 -2.43 31.75
N CYS A 708 30.19 -2.20 32.82
CA CYS A 708 30.56 -3.24 33.80
C CYS A 708 29.41 -3.56 34.78
N GLU A 709 28.45 -2.63 34.98
CA GLU A 709 27.35 -2.79 35.93
C GLU A 709 26.05 -3.33 35.26
N ASN A 710 25.94 -3.23 33.95
CA ASN A 710 24.73 -3.69 33.23
C ASN A 710 24.82 -5.17 32.89
N SER A 711 24.00 -5.99 33.55
CA SER A 711 23.96 -7.45 33.37
C SER A 711 23.71 -7.93 31.94
N VAL A 712 22.99 -7.14 31.13
CA VAL A 712 22.69 -7.48 29.70
C VAL A 712 23.95 -7.26 28.87
N LYS A 713 24.67 -6.16 29.09
CA LYS A 713 25.92 -5.85 28.39
C LYS A 713 27.05 -6.76 28.85
N GLN A 714 27.09 -7.12 30.12
CA GLN A 714 28.06 -8.12 30.66
C GLN A 714 27.87 -9.46 29.94
N THR A 715 26.59 -9.88 29.72
CA THR A 715 26.28 -11.11 29.03
C THR A 715 26.64 -11.04 27.54
N GLU A 716 26.46 -9.89 26.90
CA GLU A 716 26.83 -9.67 25.52
C GLU A 716 28.34 -9.70 25.30
N VAL A 717 29.10 -9.01 26.15
CA VAL A 717 30.60 -9.02 26.14
C VAL A 717 31.10 -10.43 26.40
N LEU A 718 30.51 -11.12 27.36
CA LEU A 718 30.88 -12.50 27.68
C LEU A 718 30.63 -13.45 26.51
N ASN A 719 29.49 -13.28 25.82
CA ASN A 719 29.11 -14.10 24.65
C ASN A 719 30.02 -13.79 23.44
N ASN A 720 30.38 -12.53 23.26
CA ASN A 720 31.31 -12.12 22.20
C ASN A 720 32.70 -12.66 22.43
N LEU A 721 33.19 -12.60 23.67
CA LEU A 721 34.47 -13.21 24.08
C LEU A 721 34.42 -14.74 23.91
N LYS A 722 33.38 -15.39 24.36
CA LYS A 722 33.17 -16.84 24.17
C LYS A 722 33.18 -17.22 22.69
N SER A 723 32.53 -16.41 21.86
CA SER A 723 32.52 -16.62 20.40
C SER A 723 33.88 -16.44 19.78
N HIS A 724 34.63 -15.38 20.22
CA HIS A 724 35.94 -15.09 19.72
C HIS A 724 36.98 -16.16 20.11
N PHE A 725 36.94 -16.61 21.36
CA PHE A 725 37.79 -17.71 21.84
C PHE A 725 37.46 -19.02 21.15
N ARG A 726 36.16 -19.34 20.94
CA ARG A 726 35.75 -20.51 20.15
C ARG A 726 36.36 -20.46 18.74
N LYS A 727 36.25 -19.28 18.08
CA LYS A 727 36.81 -19.07 16.74
C LYS A 727 38.34 -19.13 16.71
N TRP A 728 39.00 -18.73 17.79
CA TRP A 728 40.46 -18.78 17.90
C TRP A 728 40.95 -20.21 18.14
N PHE A 729 40.30 -20.94 19.01
CA PHE A 729 40.60 -22.35 19.27
C PHE A 729 40.20 -23.25 18.09
N SER A 730 39.10 -22.98 17.36
CA SER A 730 38.76 -23.72 16.13
C SER A 730 39.80 -23.53 15.01
N LYS A 731 40.54 -22.46 15.03
CA LYS A 731 41.66 -22.25 14.09
C LYS A 731 42.90 -23.09 14.41
N MET A 732 42.94 -23.62 15.62
CA MET A 732 44.05 -24.47 16.13
C MET A 732 43.73 -25.95 16.10
N GLU A 733 42.60 -26.36 15.48
CA GLU A 733 42.07 -27.72 15.43
C GLU A 733 43.00 -28.78 14.78
N ASN A 734 44.12 -28.37 14.30
CA ASN A 734 45.14 -29.29 13.78
C ASN A 734 46.16 -29.77 14.81
N GLU A 735 46.03 -29.39 16.08
CA GLU A 735 46.95 -29.82 17.10
C GLU A 735 46.24 -30.65 18.19
N THR A 736 46.79 -31.82 18.47
CA THR A 736 46.31 -32.94 19.29
C THR A 736 46.05 -32.64 20.78
N TRP A 737 46.13 -31.39 21.23
CA TRP A 737 45.94 -30.98 22.63
C TRP A 737 44.63 -30.19 22.87
N VAL A 738 43.87 -29.82 21.84
CA VAL A 738 42.66 -28.95 21.93
C VAL A 738 41.55 -29.62 22.75
N ASP A 739 41.41 -30.91 22.67
CA ASP A 739 40.39 -31.67 23.39
C ASP A 739 40.63 -31.76 24.92
N LYS A 740 41.79 -31.26 25.40
CA LYS A 740 42.18 -31.31 26.81
C LYS A 740 42.14 -29.96 27.51
N VAL A 741 41.75 -28.92 26.83
CA VAL A 741 41.66 -27.57 27.41
C VAL A 741 40.20 -27.24 27.75
N PHE A 742 39.92 -27.26 29.04
CA PHE A 742 38.65 -26.77 29.58
C PHE A 742 38.84 -25.32 30.03
N TRP A 743 37.97 -24.45 29.60
CA TRP A 743 37.94 -23.08 30.03
C TRP A 743 36.53 -22.60 30.32
N GLU A 744 36.37 -21.80 31.39
CA GLU A 744 35.15 -21.15 31.75
C GLU A 744 35.40 -19.66 31.95
N LEU A 745 34.59 -18.82 31.30
CA LEU A 745 34.65 -17.39 31.52
C LEU A 745 33.53 -17.00 32.49
N GLN A 746 33.91 -16.45 33.61
CA GLN A 746 32.99 -15.90 34.61
C GLN A 746 33.30 -14.43 34.83
N TRP A 747 32.26 -13.64 34.95
CA TRP A 747 32.36 -12.26 35.38
C TRP A 747 32.61 -12.25 36.90
N ARG A 748 33.62 -11.50 37.34
CA ARG A 748 33.81 -11.18 38.76
C ARG A 748 33.95 -9.69 38.88
N GLU A 749 33.22 -9.09 39.78
CA GLU A 749 33.47 -7.73 40.27
C GLU A 749 34.81 -7.69 40.96
N ALA A 750 35.58 -6.64 40.66
CA ALA A 750 36.94 -6.44 41.13
C ALA A 750 36.96 -6.08 42.62
#